data_cf8d7c9d465b7b6841fb2efac6f6d0bd
#
_entry.id   cf8d7c9d465b7b6841fb2efac6f6d0bd
#
_cell.length_a   1.000
_cell.length_b   1.000
_cell.length_c   1.000
_cell.angle_alpha   90.00
_cell.angle_beta   90.00
_cell.angle_gamma   90.00
#
_symmetry.space_group_name_H-M   'P 1'
#
loop_
_entity.id
_entity.type
_entity.pdbx_description
1 polymer ?
#
loop_
_entity_poly.entity_id
_entity_poly.type
_entity_poly.pdbx_seq_one_letter_code
_entity_poly.pdbx_strand_id
1 'polypeptide(L)'
;MTLTAPDPPEPGAGTTAEPSGGASTDSAWRLLLRNRTSVIGLIIIAVVLVCAVFGPLIAPYGANEIDVPNALQAPSWSHLFGTDDLGRDVFSRVVLAASVSMRVAVIAVAISLTVGVIMGMVAGFAGGVLDTALMRIVDVVFSFPVLLLALAIVAILGPGVTSAMIAIGVVYIPIFARVARADTLRVRQTQYVQASRTMGVRTPAILTRHVLPNISGPVIVQTSISLGFAILSEAALSFLGLGVQPPDPSWGRMLFDAQGFITTAWWMGVFPGLAILVTVFAFNLIGDGVRDVLDPRQRTLLRNRGYERRSPTATTPSAGIRVDSDGSVLRVEDLVVGVGPREIVHGISFSVAPGETLGIVGESGSGKSLSVLSATGLFDAPSAYVRGSAVLGDTEIVGATPAKLRALHGSRVGFVFQDPSSSLNPLLTVEQQLTEGPRRHLGLTRGEARERALTLLRDVNLPDPESRLRAYPHQLSGGQRQRVMIAIALACDPELLIADEATTALDVTTQAQIIDLVAKLQRERGMAVVWISHDLGVIGRIADRVMVLRSGRIVESSDVTTLFDDPQDDYSRTLLDSRPLLSKVSERRGAPALAKRIDDDPLLRVTGLGVDYVVRGPSGRHVVHAVDGVDLQVSRGRTLGIVGESGSGKSTIAGVITGLITAGQGTTVRGSVTVAVDGRDVEAVGVGGGDEALLRRRVAMVFQDPAASLDPRMTVAASIAEPLRTHGLADGRDGTRSRAEELLADVSLDASFLDRYPHEMSGGQRQRVSIARALASDPEVLILDESTASLDVSVQASVLDLLAELQRQKGLTYLFIAHDLAVVEQISDTVAVMQNGKVVETGPASEILHDPATDYTRKLLAAIPPEVPQRA
;
A
#
# COMPACT_ATOMS: atom_id res chain seq x y z
N MET A 1 51.51 39.64 -11.44
CA MET A 1 50.72 39.85 -10.20
C MET A 1 49.52 38.96 -10.34
N THR A 2 49.66 37.72 -9.93
CA THR A 2 48.65 36.67 -9.95
C THR A 2 47.82 36.78 -8.67
N LEU A 3 46.55 37.10 -8.82
CA LEU A 3 45.56 37.08 -7.71
C LEU A 3 45.04 35.64 -7.60
N THR A 4 45.46 34.96 -6.57
CA THR A 4 44.92 33.68 -6.10
C THR A 4 43.55 33.92 -5.45
N ALA A 5 42.54 33.13 -5.88
CA ALA A 5 41.23 33.06 -5.22
C ALA A 5 41.35 32.38 -3.84
N PRO A 6 40.55 32.76 -2.86
CA PRO A 6 40.59 32.13 -1.55
C PRO A 6 39.91 30.74 -1.61
N ASP A 7 40.52 29.80 -0.90
CA ASP A 7 39.98 28.43 -0.69
C ASP A 7 38.62 28.48 0.00
N PRO A 8 37.72 27.54 -0.31
CA PRO A 8 36.45 27.38 0.39
C PRO A 8 36.69 26.91 1.85
N PRO A 9 35.91 27.33 2.82
CA PRO A 9 36.08 26.93 4.21
C PRO A 9 35.85 25.45 4.41
N GLU A 10 36.78 24.81 5.14
CA GLU A 10 36.64 23.42 5.58
C GLU A 10 35.35 23.22 6.38
N PRO A 11 34.61 22.14 6.18
CA PRO A 11 33.45 21.82 7.00
C PRO A 11 33.92 21.44 8.39
N GLY A 12 33.55 22.29 9.35
CA GLY A 12 33.84 22.12 10.77
C GLY A 12 33.39 20.75 11.26
N ALA A 13 34.34 20.00 11.82
CA ALA A 13 34.12 18.76 12.56
C ALA A 13 33.27 19.02 13.81
N GLY A 14 32.01 18.72 13.71
CA GLY A 14 31.00 18.77 14.78
C GLY A 14 29.91 17.74 14.55
N THR A 15 30.27 16.57 14.03
CA THR A 15 29.39 15.40 14.03
C THR A 15 29.41 14.80 15.43
N THR A 16 28.50 15.23 16.30
CA THR A 16 27.96 14.33 17.31
C THR A 16 27.35 13.17 16.57
N ALA A 17 28.04 12.03 16.58
CA ALA A 17 27.51 10.77 16.14
C ALA A 17 26.15 10.57 16.82
N GLU A 18 25.05 10.73 16.07
CA GLU A 18 23.78 10.17 16.48
C GLU A 18 24.05 8.71 16.78
N PRO A 19 23.68 8.20 17.95
CA PRO A 19 23.72 6.78 18.16
C PRO A 19 22.79 6.21 17.09
N SER A 20 23.36 5.47 16.14
CA SER A 20 22.66 4.58 15.25
C SER A 20 21.97 3.55 16.13
N GLY A 21 20.88 3.98 16.75
CA GLY A 21 19.88 3.10 17.31
C GLY A 21 19.33 2.34 16.12
N GLY A 22 20.03 1.27 15.75
CA GLY A 22 19.52 0.27 14.86
C GLY A 22 18.11 -0.02 15.36
N ALA A 23 17.12 0.41 14.61
CA ALA A 23 15.76 -0.05 14.80
C ALA A 23 15.84 -1.56 14.62
N SER A 24 16.12 -2.28 15.74
CA SER A 24 16.10 -3.72 15.76
C SER A 24 14.71 -4.06 15.20
N THR A 25 14.70 -4.59 13.99
CA THR A 25 13.52 -5.25 13.45
C THR A 25 13.19 -6.32 14.47
N ASP A 26 12.27 -6.00 15.40
CA ASP A 26 11.83 -6.98 16.39
C ASP A 26 11.35 -8.17 15.58
N SER A 27 12.13 -9.24 15.60
CA SER A 27 11.83 -10.46 14.88
C SER A 27 10.39 -10.85 15.18
N ALA A 28 9.65 -11.28 14.16
CA ALA A 28 8.25 -11.71 14.32
C ALA A 28 8.09 -12.70 15.49
N TRP A 29 9.13 -13.49 15.77
CA TRP A 29 9.22 -14.36 16.92
C TRP A 29 9.20 -13.61 18.27
N ARG A 30 9.89 -12.48 18.41
CA ARG A 30 9.88 -11.69 19.65
C ARG A 30 8.49 -11.08 19.90
N LEU A 31 7.81 -10.66 18.84
CA LEU A 31 6.45 -10.14 18.95
C LEU A 31 5.45 -11.25 19.33
N LEU A 32 5.60 -12.45 18.74
CA LEU A 32 4.79 -13.60 19.08
C LEU A 32 4.96 -13.98 20.56
N LEU A 33 6.20 -13.96 21.07
CA LEU A 33 6.52 -14.24 22.48
C LEU A 33 6.05 -13.14 23.46
N ARG A 34 5.72 -11.94 22.96
CA ARG A 34 5.10 -10.88 23.77
C ARG A 34 3.58 -11.05 23.93
N ASN A 35 2.95 -11.83 23.06
CA ASN A 35 1.52 -12.12 23.16
C ASN A 35 1.30 -13.32 24.10
N ARG A 36 0.68 -13.05 25.28
CA ARG A 36 0.48 -14.08 26.32
C ARG A 36 -0.32 -15.30 25.85
N THR A 37 -1.31 -15.08 24.99
CA THR A 37 -2.16 -16.16 24.43
C THR A 37 -1.34 -17.06 23.52
N SER A 38 -0.49 -16.49 22.66
CA SER A 38 0.42 -17.24 21.79
C SER A 38 1.44 -18.05 22.59
N VAL A 39 1.97 -17.49 23.69
CA VAL A 39 2.94 -18.18 24.56
C VAL A 39 2.30 -19.39 25.21
N ILE A 40 1.05 -19.27 25.69
CA ILE A 40 0.30 -20.41 26.26
C ILE A 40 0.14 -21.50 25.19
N GLY A 41 -0.31 -21.14 23.98
CA GLY A 41 -0.45 -22.08 22.87
C GLY A 41 0.86 -22.76 22.51
N LEU A 42 1.97 -22.02 22.46
CA LEU A 42 3.32 -22.56 22.19
C LEU A 42 3.78 -23.54 23.27
N ILE A 43 3.55 -23.24 24.55
CA ILE A 43 3.90 -24.13 25.67
C ILE A 43 3.13 -25.43 25.55
N ILE A 44 1.82 -25.36 25.30
CA ILE A 44 0.98 -26.56 25.15
C ILE A 44 1.46 -27.42 23.97
N ILE A 45 1.67 -26.82 22.80
CA ILE A 45 2.16 -27.57 21.64
C ILE A 45 3.57 -28.13 21.87
N ALA A 46 4.44 -27.40 22.57
CA ALA A 46 5.75 -27.94 22.98
C ALA A 46 5.61 -29.19 23.87
N VAL A 47 4.70 -29.17 24.84
CA VAL A 47 4.41 -30.34 25.69
C VAL A 47 3.89 -31.51 24.83
N VAL A 48 2.93 -31.27 23.95
CA VAL A 48 2.38 -32.29 23.02
C VAL A 48 3.48 -32.86 22.12
N LEU A 49 4.37 -32.02 21.58
CA LEU A 49 5.50 -32.46 20.77
C LEU A 49 6.52 -33.27 21.56
N VAL A 50 6.80 -32.88 22.81
CA VAL A 50 7.63 -33.67 23.73
C VAL A 50 7.02 -35.05 23.98
N CYS A 51 5.70 -35.11 24.24
CA CYS A 51 4.98 -36.38 24.36
C CYS A 51 5.05 -37.19 23.03
N ALA A 52 4.89 -36.54 21.88
CA ALA A 52 4.91 -37.20 20.58
C ALA A 52 6.30 -37.79 20.22
N VAL A 53 7.39 -37.11 20.60
CA VAL A 53 8.76 -37.52 20.26
C VAL A 53 9.37 -38.44 21.36
N PHE A 54 9.19 -38.05 22.61
CA PHE A 54 9.78 -38.72 23.77
C PHE A 54 8.77 -39.63 24.50
N GLY A 55 7.59 -39.87 23.92
CA GLY A 55 6.53 -40.69 24.52
C GLY A 55 7.02 -42.03 25.08
N PRO A 56 7.85 -42.81 24.35
CA PRO A 56 8.38 -44.08 24.86
C PRO A 56 9.25 -43.95 26.12
N LEU A 57 9.82 -42.75 26.39
CA LEU A 57 10.60 -42.49 27.61
C LEU A 57 9.76 -41.93 28.75
N ILE A 58 8.62 -41.32 28.45
CA ILE A 58 7.70 -40.67 29.39
C ILE A 58 6.65 -41.66 29.89
N ALA A 59 6.20 -42.57 29.02
CA ALA A 59 5.20 -43.58 29.34
C ALA A 59 5.75 -44.64 30.29
N PRO A 60 5.17 -44.85 31.50
CA PRO A 60 5.64 -45.85 32.43
C PRO A 60 5.37 -47.29 31.97
N TYR A 61 4.37 -47.47 31.07
CA TYR A 61 4.00 -48.81 30.55
C TYR A 61 3.97 -48.81 29.06
N GLY A 62 4.07 -50.00 28.44
CA GLY A 62 3.92 -50.16 26.99
C GLY A 62 2.52 -49.86 26.51
N ALA A 63 2.36 -49.30 25.30
CA ALA A 63 1.02 -48.94 24.73
C ALA A 63 0.06 -50.15 24.66
N ASN A 64 0.59 -51.33 24.51
CA ASN A 64 -0.16 -52.56 24.24
C ASN A 64 0.10 -53.61 25.35
N GLU A 65 0.68 -53.21 26.48
CA GLU A 65 0.89 -54.04 27.64
C GLU A 65 -0.43 -54.33 28.34
N ILE A 66 -0.86 -55.61 28.28
CA ILE A 66 -2.16 -56.08 28.79
C ILE A 66 -2.01 -56.56 30.21
N ASP A 67 -2.84 -56.10 31.14
CA ASP A 67 -2.95 -56.53 32.51
C ASP A 67 -4.42 -56.77 32.91
N VAL A 68 -4.96 -57.89 32.46
CA VAL A 68 -6.39 -58.23 32.64
C VAL A 68 -6.85 -58.19 34.10
N PRO A 69 -6.07 -58.61 35.11
CA PRO A 69 -6.43 -58.47 36.50
C PRO A 69 -6.73 -57.03 36.93
N ASN A 70 -6.10 -56.03 36.32
CA ASN A 70 -6.25 -54.62 36.61
C ASN A 70 -7.13 -53.89 35.58
N ALA A 71 -8.03 -54.60 34.85
CA ALA A 71 -8.94 -54.01 33.89
C ALA A 71 -9.94 -53.05 34.53
N LEU A 72 -10.23 -51.91 33.85
CA LEU A 72 -11.18 -50.89 34.29
C LEU A 72 -10.89 -50.31 35.68
N GLN A 73 -9.60 -50.25 36.11
CA GLN A 73 -9.23 -49.58 37.37
C GLN A 73 -9.34 -48.06 37.22
N ALA A 74 -9.93 -47.45 38.25
CA ALA A 74 -10.00 -45.98 38.35
C ALA A 74 -8.62 -45.34 38.49
N PRO A 75 -8.44 -44.08 38.18
CA PRO A 75 -7.18 -43.33 38.32
C PRO A 75 -6.55 -43.53 39.72
N SER A 76 -5.26 -43.92 39.73
CA SER A 76 -4.50 -44.25 40.94
C SER A 76 -3.02 -43.83 40.74
N TRP A 77 -2.20 -43.94 41.79
CA TRP A 77 -0.76 -43.62 41.69
C TRP A 77 0.00 -44.58 40.79
N SER A 78 -0.45 -45.83 40.63
CA SER A 78 0.13 -46.80 39.67
C SER A 78 -0.35 -46.57 38.26
N HIS A 79 -1.62 -46.08 38.07
CA HIS A 79 -2.21 -45.76 36.80
C HIS A 79 -2.86 -44.38 36.84
N LEU A 80 -2.06 -43.34 36.51
CA LEU A 80 -2.46 -41.94 36.69
C LEU A 80 -3.83 -41.60 36.08
N PHE A 81 -4.13 -42.17 34.89
CA PHE A 81 -5.42 -41.99 34.20
C PHE A 81 -6.31 -43.22 34.23
N GLY A 82 -5.99 -44.19 35.12
CA GLY A 82 -6.66 -45.47 35.19
C GLY A 82 -6.28 -46.43 34.05
N THR A 83 -6.97 -47.57 33.96
CA THR A 83 -6.76 -48.59 32.94
C THR A 83 -7.97 -48.74 32.04
N ASP A 84 -7.78 -49.35 30.87
CA ASP A 84 -8.84 -49.68 29.92
C ASP A 84 -9.43 -51.08 30.15
N ASP A 85 -10.28 -51.53 29.21
CA ASP A 85 -10.97 -52.80 29.24
C ASP A 85 -10.06 -54.05 29.20
N LEU A 86 -8.81 -53.89 28.72
CA LEU A 86 -7.75 -54.90 28.68
C LEU A 86 -6.73 -54.72 29.82
N GLY A 87 -6.92 -53.75 30.70
CA GLY A 87 -5.96 -53.42 31.77
C GLY A 87 -4.78 -52.57 31.30
N ARG A 88 -4.77 -52.05 30.06
CA ARG A 88 -3.72 -51.20 29.53
C ARG A 88 -3.76 -49.80 30.16
N ASP A 89 -2.59 -49.22 30.47
CA ASP A 89 -2.48 -47.92 31.13
C ASP A 89 -2.94 -46.77 30.20
N VAL A 90 -4.01 -46.04 30.60
CA VAL A 90 -4.60 -44.96 29.77
C VAL A 90 -3.64 -43.78 29.65
N PHE A 91 -2.85 -43.41 30.67
CA PHE A 91 -1.86 -42.34 30.61
C PHE A 91 -0.80 -42.63 29.57
N SER A 92 -0.18 -43.82 29.60
CA SER A 92 0.84 -44.25 28.61
C SER A 92 0.28 -44.22 27.19
N ARG A 93 -0.96 -44.72 27.03
CA ARG A 93 -1.63 -44.69 25.70
C ARG A 93 -1.92 -43.30 25.21
N VAL A 94 -2.36 -42.37 26.05
CA VAL A 94 -2.60 -40.95 25.69
C VAL A 94 -1.31 -40.29 25.25
N VAL A 95 -0.19 -40.50 25.98
CA VAL A 95 1.12 -39.94 25.64
C VAL A 95 1.65 -40.50 24.31
N LEU A 96 1.57 -41.82 24.14
CA LEU A 96 2.06 -42.48 22.91
C LEU A 96 1.18 -42.19 21.69
N ALA A 97 -0.14 -42.06 21.88
CA ALA A 97 -1.08 -41.67 20.82
C ALA A 97 -0.78 -40.28 20.24
N ALA A 98 -0.15 -39.38 21.02
CA ALA A 98 0.20 -38.05 20.54
C ALA A 98 1.07 -38.10 19.27
N SER A 99 2.01 -39.09 19.17
CA SER A 99 2.88 -39.26 18.02
C SER A 99 2.11 -39.62 16.73
N VAL A 100 1.08 -40.45 16.85
CA VAL A 100 0.27 -40.87 15.70
C VAL A 100 -0.66 -39.74 15.25
N SER A 101 -1.43 -39.16 16.20
CA SER A 101 -2.37 -38.08 15.90
C SER A 101 -1.64 -36.84 15.33
N MET A 102 -0.47 -36.47 15.87
CA MET A 102 0.34 -35.36 15.33
C MET A 102 0.89 -35.65 13.95
N ARG A 103 1.41 -36.86 13.69
CA ARG A 103 1.91 -37.23 12.35
C ARG A 103 0.82 -37.18 11.31
N VAL A 104 -0.38 -37.70 11.61
CA VAL A 104 -1.52 -37.63 10.70
C VAL A 104 -1.87 -36.20 10.37
N ALA A 105 -2.00 -35.35 11.39
CA ALA A 105 -2.35 -33.92 11.18
C ALA A 105 -1.31 -33.19 10.35
N VAL A 106 -0.02 -33.33 10.68
CA VAL A 106 1.08 -32.63 9.97
C VAL A 106 1.17 -33.07 8.52
N ILE A 107 1.12 -34.37 8.23
CA ILE A 107 1.22 -34.90 6.85
C ILE A 107 -0.01 -34.53 6.03
N ALA A 108 -1.21 -34.67 6.59
CA ALA A 108 -2.46 -34.29 5.90
C ALA A 108 -2.47 -32.81 5.55
N VAL A 109 -2.09 -31.94 6.51
CA VAL A 109 -2.01 -30.50 6.25
C VAL A 109 -0.87 -30.15 5.30
N ALA A 110 0.26 -30.84 5.34
CA ALA A 110 1.34 -30.63 4.37
C ALA A 110 0.91 -30.95 2.94
N ILE A 111 0.12 -32.03 2.72
CA ILE A 111 -0.45 -32.38 1.42
C ILE A 111 -1.39 -31.26 0.95
N SER A 112 -2.38 -30.89 1.77
CA SER A 112 -3.38 -29.89 1.42
C SER A 112 -2.76 -28.50 1.23
N LEU A 113 -1.77 -28.10 2.05
CA LEU A 113 -1.02 -26.87 1.93
C LEU A 113 -0.28 -26.80 0.60
N THR A 114 0.54 -27.83 0.31
CA THR A 114 1.38 -27.83 -0.88
C THR A 114 0.54 -27.82 -2.17
N VAL A 115 -0.41 -28.75 -2.29
CA VAL A 115 -1.25 -28.86 -3.48
C VAL A 115 -2.19 -27.67 -3.59
N GLY A 116 -2.84 -27.27 -2.49
CA GLY A 116 -3.82 -26.18 -2.48
C GLY A 116 -3.18 -24.83 -2.77
N VAL A 117 -2.04 -24.51 -2.16
CA VAL A 117 -1.35 -23.22 -2.41
C VAL A 117 -0.84 -23.15 -3.85
N ILE A 118 -0.22 -24.21 -4.38
CA ILE A 118 0.24 -24.22 -5.79
C ILE A 118 -0.96 -24.04 -6.73
N MET A 119 -2.03 -24.77 -6.52
CA MET A 119 -3.24 -24.71 -7.35
C MET A 119 -3.90 -23.33 -7.27
N GLY A 120 -4.00 -22.74 -6.07
CA GLY A 120 -4.55 -21.41 -5.86
C GLY A 120 -3.68 -20.31 -6.48
N MET A 121 -2.34 -20.37 -6.33
CA MET A 121 -1.43 -19.44 -6.97
C MET A 121 -1.50 -19.50 -8.49
N VAL A 122 -1.49 -20.69 -9.07
CA VAL A 122 -1.57 -20.87 -10.53
C VAL A 122 -2.90 -20.37 -11.06
N ALA A 123 -4.02 -20.70 -10.42
CA ALA A 123 -5.35 -20.23 -10.79
C ALA A 123 -5.46 -18.69 -10.71
N GLY A 124 -5.09 -18.11 -9.58
CA GLY A 124 -5.16 -16.66 -9.34
C GLY A 124 -4.25 -15.85 -10.27
N PHE A 125 -3.07 -16.37 -10.59
CA PHE A 125 -2.12 -15.66 -11.45
C PHE A 125 -2.43 -15.80 -12.94
N ALA A 126 -2.77 -16.98 -13.43
CA ALA A 126 -3.09 -17.20 -14.82
C ALA A 126 -4.42 -16.55 -15.22
N GLY A 127 -5.46 -16.72 -14.40
CA GLY A 127 -6.80 -16.23 -14.71
C GLY A 127 -7.48 -17.00 -15.84
N GLY A 128 -8.56 -16.46 -16.41
CA GLY A 128 -9.23 -16.98 -17.60
C GLY A 128 -9.79 -18.39 -17.44
N VAL A 129 -9.60 -19.23 -18.49
CA VAL A 129 -10.12 -20.60 -18.53
C VAL A 129 -9.45 -21.51 -17.51
N LEU A 130 -8.14 -21.36 -17.30
CA LEU A 130 -7.39 -22.19 -16.34
C LEU A 130 -7.87 -21.94 -14.90
N ASP A 131 -8.07 -20.69 -14.53
CA ASP A 131 -8.65 -20.34 -13.23
C ASP A 131 -10.03 -20.96 -13.06
N THR A 132 -10.90 -20.81 -14.07
CA THR A 132 -12.25 -21.37 -14.03
C THR A 132 -12.22 -22.89 -13.91
N ALA A 133 -11.38 -23.58 -14.66
CA ALA A 133 -11.29 -25.05 -14.63
C ALA A 133 -10.78 -25.56 -13.27
N LEU A 134 -9.69 -24.98 -12.76
CA LEU A 134 -9.13 -25.38 -11.46
C LEU A 134 -10.12 -25.11 -10.32
N MET A 135 -10.79 -23.94 -10.34
CA MET A 135 -11.78 -23.62 -9.29
C MET A 135 -13.03 -24.49 -9.38
N ARG A 136 -13.44 -24.97 -10.56
CA ARG A 136 -14.54 -25.95 -10.67
C ARG A 136 -14.19 -27.27 -10.00
N ILE A 137 -12.94 -27.74 -10.14
CA ILE A 137 -12.48 -28.95 -9.42
C ILE A 137 -12.53 -28.69 -7.90
N VAL A 138 -12.03 -27.55 -7.45
CA VAL A 138 -12.10 -27.13 -6.04
C VAL A 138 -13.54 -27.08 -5.54
N ASP A 139 -14.46 -26.50 -6.32
CA ASP A 139 -15.87 -26.39 -5.96
C ASP A 139 -16.56 -27.74 -5.86
N VAL A 140 -16.26 -28.67 -6.76
CA VAL A 140 -16.76 -30.05 -6.71
C VAL A 140 -16.32 -30.76 -5.43
N VAL A 141 -15.03 -30.72 -5.10
CA VAL A 141 -14.52 -31.32 -3.86
C VAL A 141 -15.15 -30.64 -2.62
N PHE A 142 -15.27 -29.33 -2.63
CA PHE A 142 -15.85 -28.55 -1.51
C PHE A 142 -17.35 -28.72 -1.33
N SER A 143 -18.08 -29.19 -2.37
CA SER A 143 -19.53 -29.46 -2.28
C SER A 143 -19.89 -30.64 -1.40
N PHE A 144 -18.92 -31.53 -1.15
CA PHE A 144 -19.13 -32.67 -0.26
C PHE A 144 -18.86 -32.29 1.19
N PRO A 145 -19.67 -32.75 2.16
CA PRO A 145 -19.33 -32.65 3.56
C PRO A 145 -17.98 -33.32 3.85
N VAL A 146 -17.08 -32.57 4.57
CA VAL A 146 -15.68 -32.96 4.82
C VAL A 146 -15.56 -34.42 5.28
N LEU A 147 -16.33 -34.81 6.31
CA LEU A 147 -16.28 -36.17 6.86
C LEU A 147 -16.80 -37.21 5.91
N LEU A 148 -17.86 -36.92 5.15
CA LEU A 148 -18.41 -37.91 4.19
C LEU A 148 -17.46 -38.16 3.05
N LEU A 149 -16.80 -37.14 2.52
CA LEU A 149 -15.79 -37.32 1.48
C LEU A 149 -14.56 -38.07 2.02
N ALA A 150 -14.10 -37.73 3.22
CA ALA A 150 -13.00 -38.46 3.85
C ALA A 150 -13.33 -39.94 4.07
N LEU A 151 -14.55 -40.25 4.57
CA LEU A 151 -15.06 -41.63 4.69
C LEU A 151 -15.10 -42.38 3.35
N ALA A 152 -15.57 -41.74 2.27
CA ALA A 152 -15.60 -42.35 0.96
C ALA A 152 -14.19 -42.67 0.43
N ILE A 153 -13.23 -41.76 0.62
CA ILE A 153 -11.83 -41.96 0.24
C ILE A 153 -11.23 -43.14 1.03
N VAL A 154 -11.40 -43.14 2.38
CA VAL A 154 -10.90 -44.25 3.20
C VAL A 154 -11.57 -45.58 2.89
N ALA A 155 -12.86 -45.58 2.57
CA ALA A 155 -13.56 -46.80 2.15
C ALA A 155 -12.97 -47.41 0.86
N ILE A 156 -12.50 -46.58 -0.08
CA ILE A 156 -11.85 -47.02 -1.31
C ILE A 156 -10.40 -47.49 -1.05
N LEU A 157 -9.63 -46.74 -0.22
CA LEU A 157 -8.22 -47.03 0.04
C LEU A 157 -8.00 -48.16 1.08
N GLY A 158 -9.04 -48.50 1.84
CA GLY A 158 -8.99 -49.33 3.01
C GLY A 158 -8.70 -48.60 4.30
N PRO A 159 -9.16 -49.10 5.47
CA PRO A 159 -8.93 -48.47 6.76
C PRO A 159 -7.44 -48.48 7.13
N GLY A 160 -6.99 -47.41 7.74
CA GLY A 160 -5.58 -47.25 8.18
C GLY A 160 -5.08 -45.81 8.25
N VAL A 161 -3.94 -45.66 8.90
CA VAL A 161 -3.31 -44.34 9.14
C VAL A 161 -3.01 -43.60 7.82
N THR A 162 -2.41 -44.29 6.86
CA THR A 162 -2.05 -43.69 5.55
C THR A 162 -3.27 -43.26 4.74
N SER A 163 -4.32 -44.06 4.73
CA SER A 163 -5.58 -43.69 4.07
C SER A 163 -6.24 -42.48 4.71
N ALA A 164 -6.22 -42.39 6.06
CA ALA A 164 -6.70 -41.22 6.78
C ALA A 164 -5.89 -39.96 6.45
N MET A 165 -4.55 -40.04 6.41
CA MET A 165 -3.68 -38.93 6.01
C MET A 165 -4.02 -38.38 4.61
N ILE A 166 -4.16 -39.29 3.62
CA ILE A 166 -4.48 -38.91 2.24
C ILE A 166 -5.90 -38.33 2.17
N ALA A 167 -6.87 -38.98 2.80
CA ALA A 167 -8.26 -38.53 2.79
C ALA A 167 -8.41 -37.11 3.36
N ILE A 168 -7.88 -36.86 4.56
CA ILE A 168 -7.89 -35.56 5.21
C ILE A 168 -7.12 -34.54 4.34
N GLY A 169 -5.94 -34.92 3.84
CA GLY A 169 -5.12 -34.08 2.97
C GLY A 169 -5.88 -33.62 1.72
N VAL A 170 -6.56 -34.51 1.02
CA VAL A 170 -7.32 -34.19 -0.19
C VAL A 170 -8.52 -33.28 0.11
N VAL A 171 -9.27 -33.58 1.17
CA VAL A 171 -10.49 -32.85 1.51
C VAL A 171 -10.21 -31.40 1.95
N TYR A 172 -9.01 -31.12 2.48
CA TYR A 172 -8.61 -29.75 2.85
C TYR A 172 -7.94 -28.94 1.73
N ILE A 173 -7.59 -29.53 0.57
CA ILE A 173 -7.03 -28.80 -0.60
C ILE A 173 -7.85 -27.56 -0.97
N PRO A 174 -9.21 -27.64 -1.07
CA PRO A 174 -10.05 -26.50 -1.44
C PRO A 174 -9.87 -25.27 -0.57
N ILE A 175 -9.67 -25.46 0.72
CA ILE A 175 -9.52 -24.35 1.68
C ILE A 175 -8.25 -23.55 1.37
N PHE A 176 -7.11 -24.25 1.23
CA PHE A 176 -5.84 -23.60 0.88
C PHE A 176 -5.85 -23.00 -0.53
N ALA A 177 -6.47 -23.69 -1.50
CA ALA A 177 -6.59 -23.20 -2.86
C ALA A 177 -7.37 -21.87 -2.94
N ARG A 178 -8.48 -21.75 -2.22
CA ARG A 178 -9.28 -20.52 -2.18
C ARG A 178 -8.54 -19.36 -1.49
N VAL A 179 -7.89 -19.60 -0.35
CA VAL A 179 -7.09 -18.59 0.35
C VAL A 179 -5.95 -18.10 -0.54
N ALA A 180 -5.13 -19.02 -1.07
CA ALA A 180 -4.01 -18.65 -1.93
C ALA A 180 -4.46 -17.94 -3.22
N ARG A 181 -5.58 -18.35 -3.84
CA ARG A 181 -6.11 -17.68 -5.03
C ARG A 181 -6.56 -16.26 -4.74
N ALA A 182 -7.31 -16.03 -3.67
CA ALA A 182 -7.82 -14.70 -3.32
C ALA A 182 -6.69 -13.70 -3.13
N ASP A 183 -5.65 -14.06 -2.37
CA ASP A 183 -4.51 -13.21 -2.13
C ASP A 183 -3.61 -13.08 -3.38
N THR A 184 -3.47 -14.13 -4.20
CA THR A 184 -2.74 -14.06 -5.47
C THR A 184 -3.38 -13.09 -6.45
N LEU A 185 -4.71 -13.06 -6.55
CA LEU A 185 -5.43 -12.08 -7.38
C LEU A 185 -5.15 -10.65 -6.95
N ARG A 186 -5.07 -10.39 -5.64
CA ARG A 186 -4.71 -9.09 -5.07
C ARG A 186 -3.25 -8.72 -5.39
N VAL A 187 -2.31 -9.62 -5.09
CA VAL A 187 -0.87 -9.40 -5.29
C VAL A 187 -0.53 -9.23 -6.77
N ARG A 188 -1.17 -9.97 -7.68
CA ARG A 188 -0.98 -9.86 -9.12
C ARG A 188 -1.21 -8.44 -9.66
N GLN A 189 -2.10 -7.68 -9.03
CA GLN A 189 -2.48 -6.33 -9.46
C GLN A 189 -1.55 -5.24 -8.90
N THR A 190 -0.64 -5.57 -7.99
CA THR A 190 0.29 -4.60 -7.41
C THR A 190 1.33 -4.13 -8.42
N GLN A 191 1.77 -2.87 -8.28
CA GLN A 191 2.72 -2.25 -9.21
C GLN A 191 4.08 -2.96 -9.23
N TYR A 192 4.57 -3.50 -8.10
CA TYR A 192 5.85 -4.22 -8.09
C TYR A 192 5.79 -5.54 -8.89
N VAL A 193 4.65 -6.23 -8.93
CA VAL A 193 4.45 -7.40 -9.81
C VAL A 193 4.38 -6.97 -11.27
N GLN A 194 3.69 -5.86 -11.57
CA GLN A 194 3.66 -5.30 -12.92
C GLN A 194 5.07 -4.88 -13.38
N ALA A 195 5.84 -4.22 -12.50
CA ALA A 195 7.23 -3.86 -12.77
C ALA A 195 8.11 -5.08 -13.07
N SER A 196 7.99 -6.16 -12.29
CA SER A 196 8.72 -7.40 -12.59
C SER A 196 8.29 -8.02 -13.94
N ARG A 197 7.02 -7.88 -14.32
CA ARG A 197 6.53 -8.33 -15.64
C ARG A 197 7.11 -7.50 -16.79
N THR A 198 7.16 -6.17 -16.67
CA THR A 198 7.77 -5.31 -17.70
C THR A 198 9.25 -5.61 -17.91
N MET A 199 9.95 -6.00 -16.85
CA MET A 199 11.35 -6.42 -16.89
C MET A 199 11.56 -7.85 -17.42
N GLY A 200 10.51 -8.56 -17.84
CA GLY A 200 10.62 -9.89 -18.42
C GLY A 200 10.84 -11.04 -17.43
N VAL A 201 10.63 -10.82 -16.14
CA VAL A 201 10.75 -11.88 -15.14
C VAL A 201 9.76 -13.00 -15.42
N ARG A 202 10.25 -14.26 -15.47
CA ARG A 202 9.42 -15.43 -15.78
C ARG A 202 8.36 -15.67 -14.71
N THR A 203 7.16 -16.07 -15.12
CA THR A 203 6.02 -16.34 -14.21
C THR A 203 6.37 -17.19 -13.00
N PRO A 204 7.10 -18.33 -13.11
CA PRO A 204 7.47 -19.10 -11.91
C PRO A 204 8.32 -18.33 -10.91
N ALA A 205 9.21 -17.45 -11.38
CA ALA A 205 10.03 -16.62 -10.52
C ALA A 205 9.18 -15.54 -9.83
N ILE A 206 8.22 -14.93 -10.52
CA ILE A 206 7.24 -14.00 -9.91
C ILE A 206 6.43 -14.71 -8.83
N LEU A 207 5.91 -15.91 -9.12
CA LEU A 207 5.14 -16.70 -8.15
C LEU A 207 5.94 -17.02 -6.89
N THR A 208 7.21 -17.41 -7.02
CA THR A 208 8.04 -17.83 -5.89
C THR A 208 8.66 -16.66 -5.13
N ARG A 209 9.05 -15.57 -5.81
CA ARG A 209 9.78 -14.45 -5.20
C ARG A 209 8.87 -13.33 -4.71
N HIS A 210 7.76 -13.06 -5.42
CA HIS A 210 6.86 -11.96 -5.10
C HIS A 210 5.51 -12.45 -4.54
N VAL A 211 4.87 -13.45 -5.17
CA VAL A 211 3.54 -13.87 -4.75
C VAL A 211 3.59 -14.67 -3.46
N LEU A 212 4.34 -15.79 -3.44
CA LEU A 212 4.39 -16.68 -2.28
C LEU A 212 4.80 -15.99 -0.97
N PRO A 213 5.85 -15.16 -0.93
CA PRO A 213 6.19 -14.44 0.30
C PRO A 213 5.09 -13.49 0.76
N ASN A 214 4.41 -12.81 -0.16
CA ASN A 214 3.37 -11.84 0.17
C ASN A 214 2.04 -12.47 0.60
N ILE A 215 1.71 -13.71 0.14
CA ILE A 215 0.54 -14.45 0.60
C ILE A 215 0.84 -15.36 1.80
N SER A 216 2.10 -15.48 2.24
CA SER A 216 2.50 -16.40 3.32
C SER A 216 1.77 -16.15 4.64
N GLY A 217 1.43 -14.89 4.96
CA GLY A 217 0.71 -14.54 6.17
C GLY A 217 -0.62 -15.28 6.33
N PRO A 218 -1.61 -15.04 5.46
CA PRO A 218 -2.87 -15.75 5.46
C PRO A 218 -2.73 -17.27 5.38
N VAL A 219 -1.75 -17.77 4.60
CA VAL A 219 -1.47 -19.21 4.47
C VAL A 219 -0.99 -19.82 5.80
N ILE A 220 -0.11 -19.15 6.55
CA ILE A 220 0.37 -19.63 7.86
C ILE A 220 -0.78 -19.67 8.88
N VAL A 221 -1.61 -18.63 8.91
CA VAL A 221 -2.81 -18.59 9.78
C VAL A 221 -3.74 -19.76 9.44
N GLN A 222 -4.03 -19.97 8.16
CA GLN A 222 -4.86 -21.09 7.72
C GLN A 222 -4.25 -22.45 8.08
N THR A 223 -2.92 -22.58 8.00
CA THR A 223 -2.20 -23.81 8.38
C THR A 223 -2.42 -24.13 9.86
N SER A 224 -2.31 -23.15 10.76
CA SER A 224 -2.54 -23.35 12.19
C SER A 224 -3.96 -23.84 12.50
N ILE A 225 -4.96 -23.22 11.88
CA ILE A 225 -6.36 -23.61 12.00
C ILE A 225 -6.58 -25.03 11.46
N SER A 226 -6.01 -25.32 10.28
CA SER A 226 -6.17 -26.62 9.63
C SER A 226 -5.51 -27.77 10.38
N LEU A 227 -4.42 -27.51 11.12
CA LEU A 227 -3.80 -28.52 12.00
C LEU A 227 -4.76 -28.96 13.11
N GLY A 228 -5.44 -28.00 13.75
CA GLY A 228 -6.47 -28.31 14.75
C GLY A 228 -7.62 -29.12 14.17
N PHE A 229 -8.14 -28.70 13.02
CA PHE A 229 -9.22 -29.45 12.36
C PHE A 229 -8.79 -30.82 11.81
N ALA A 230 -7.54 -30.99 11.41
CA ALA A 230 -7.01 -32.27 10.94
C ALA A 230 -6.94 -33.28 12.09
N ILE A 231 -6.55 -32.87 13.31
CA ILE A 231 -6.59 -33.71 14.52
C ILE A 231 -8.04 -34.13 14.81
N LEU A 232 -8.98 -33.21 14.75
CA LEU A 232 -10.39 -33.52 14.98
C LEU A 232 -10.95 -34.49 13.92
N SER A 233 -10.57 -34.31 12.66
CA SER A 233 -10.98 -35.21 11.55
C SER A 233 -10.33 -36.60 11.68
N GLU A 234 -9.07 -36.69 12.08
CA GLU A 234 -8.41 -37.97 12.41
C GLU A 234 -9.15 -38.67 13.54
N ALA A 235 -9.42 -37.92 14.62
CA ALA A 235 -10.14 -38.49 15.78
C ALA A 235 -11.54 -38.99 15.37
N ALA A 236 -12.25 -38.26 14.52
CA ALA A 236 -13.57 -38.67 14.00
C ALA A 236 -13.49 -39.93 13.13
N LEU A 237 -12.53 -39.99 12.20
CA LEU A 237 -12.34 -41.19 11.36
C LEU A 237 -11.90 -42.41 12.19
N SER A 238 -11.02 -42.23 13.17
CA SER A 238 -10.58 -43.27 14.10
C SER A 238 -11.72 -43.74 15.03
N PHE A 239 -12.54 -42.82 15.47
CA PHE A 239 -13.75 -43.09 16.26
C PHE A 239 -14.80 -43.92 15.46
N LEU A 240 -14.87 -43.68 14.15
CA LEU A 240 -15.72 -44.48 13.25
C LEU A 240 -15.07 -45.85 12.83
N GLY A 241 -13.89 -46.15 13.38
CA GLY A 241 -13.21 -47.43 13.10
C GLY A 241 -12.44 -47.46 11.78
N LEU A 242 -12.35 -46.35 11.04
CA LEU A 242 -11.72 -46.26 9.72
C LEU A 242 -10.31 -45.61 9.76
N GLY A 243 -9.92 -45.02 10.85
CA GLY A 243 -8.60 -44.41 11.07
C GLY A 243 -7.54 -45.42 11.51
N VAL A 244 -6.90 -45.13 12.65
CA VAL A 244 -5.87 -45.98 13.25
C VAL A 244 -6.47 -47.32 13.66
N GLN A 245 -5.80 -48.42 13.23
CA GLN A 245 -6.24 -49.78 13.51
C GLN A 245 -5.56 -50.34 14.77
N PRO A 246 -6.22 -51.23 15.56
CA PRO A 246 -5.58 -51.93 16.63
C PRO A 246 -4.32 -52.67 16.16
N PRO A 247 -3.27 -52.80 17.00
CA PRO A 247 -3.20 -52.43 18.43
C PRO A 247 -2.75 -50.96 18.70
N ASP A 248 -2.42 -50.18 17.65
CA ASP A 248 -1.85 -48.85 17.82
C ASP A 248 -2.84 -47.87 18.47
N PRO A 249 -2.43 -47.06 19.44
CA PRO A 249 -3.30 -46.05 20.04
C PRO A 249 -3.32 -44.78 19.19
N SER A 250 -4.54 -44.19 19.02
CA SER A 250 -4.73 -42.78 18.73
C SER A 250 -5.80 -42.22 19.65
N TRP A 251 -5.83 -40.91 19.83
CA TRP A 251 -6.84 -40.29 20.71
C TRP A 251 -8.27 -40.61 20.25
N GLY A 252 -8.52 -40.63 18.92
CA GLY A 252 -9.83 -40.98 18.38
C GLY A 252 -10.16 -42.47 18.55
N ARG A 253 -9.21 -43.38 18.40
CA ARG A 253 -9.40 -44.81 18.63
C ARG A 253 -9.69 -45.11 20.12
N MET A 254 -8.99 -44.41 21.04
CA MET A 254 -9.27 -44.53 22.48
C MET A 254 -10.68 -44.07 22.85
N LEU A 255 -11.20 -43.03 22.17
CA LEU A 255 -12.62 -42.60 22.36
C LEU A 255 -13.60 -43.69 21.83
N PHE A 256 -13.28 -44.35 20.74
CA PHE A 256 -14.08 -45.49 20.26
C PHE A 256 -14.11 -46.63 21.28
N ASP A 257 -12.95 -47.03 21.81
CA ASP A 257 -12.84 -48.10 22.78
C ASP A 257 -13.60 -47.73 24.09
N ALA A 258 -13.64 -46.42 24.44
CA ALA A 258 -14.31 -45.91 25.65
C ALA A 258 -15.84 -45.88 25.56
N GLN A 259 -16.46 -45.91 24.35
CA GLN A 259 -17.91 -45.67 24.21
C GLN A 259 -18.79 -46.69 24.93
N GLY A 260 -18.32 -47.95 25.02
CA GLY A 260 -19.06 -49.03 25.73
C GLY A 260 -18.93 -48.95 27.26
N PHE A 261 -17.98 -48.14 27.77
CA PHE A 261 -17.62 -48.15 29.22
C PHE A 261 -17.78 -46.77 29.86
N ILE A 262 -18.42 -45.80 29.20
CA ILE A 262 -18.47 -44.39 29.61
C ILE A 262 -19.17 -44.21 30.97
N THR A 263 -20.08 -45.12 31.35
CA THR A 263 -20.81 -45.11 32.63
C THR A 263 -20.01 -45.74 33.78
N THR A 264 -19.06 -46.63 33.46
CA THR A 264 -18.26 -47.39 34.46
C THR A 264 -16.82 -46.91 34.52
N ALA A 265 -16.25 -46.47 33.41
CA ALA A 265 -14.86 -46.06 33.27
C ALA A 265 -14.75 -44.73 32.46
N TRP A 266 -15.35 -43.68 33.02
CA TRP A 266 -15.42 -42.35 32.38
C TRP A 266 -14.05 -41.80 31.96
N TRP A 267 -12.97 -42.15 32.65
CA TRP A 267 -11.60 -41.70 32.40
C TRP A 267 -11.06 -42.14 31.06
N MET A 268 -11.50 -43.31 30.54
CA MET A 268 -11.10 -43.81 29.22
C MET A 268 -11.50 -42.84 28.10
N GLY A 269 -12.60 -42.11 28.25
CA GLY A 269 -13.04 -41.10 27.27
C GLY A 269 -12.57 -39.67 27.57
N VAL A 270 -12.57 -39.29 28.87
CA VAL A 270 -12.26 -37.92 29.29
C VAL A 270 -10.82 -37.53 28.99
N PHE A 271 -9.84 -38.36 29.29
CA PHE A 271 -8.42 -38.01 29.10
C PHE A 271 -7.99 -37.92 27.60
N PRO A 272 -8.35 -38.84 26.70
CA PRO A 272 -8.10 -38.66 25.26
C PRO A 272 -8.87 -37.48 24.70
N GLY A 273 -10.15 -37.28 25.11
CA GLY A 273 -10.95 -36.13 24.71
C GLY A 273 -10.33 -34.78 25.14
N LEU A 274 -9.77 -34.71 26.36
CA LEU A 274 -9.07 -33.52 26.83
C LEU A 274 -7.76 -33.28 26.08
N ALA A 275 -7.03 -34.34 25.70
CA ALA A 275 -5.84 -34.23 24.87
C ALA A 275 -6.13 -33.63 23.49
N ILE A 276 -7.22 -34.06 22.85
CA ILE A 276 -7.70 -33.47 21.58
C ILE A 276 -8.08 -31.98 21.80
N LEU A 277 -8.92 -31.71 22.81
CA LEU A 277 -9.41 -30.37 23.10
C LEU A 277 -8.26 -29.37 23.33
N VAL A 278 -7.33 -29.73 24.20
CA VAL A 278 -6.18 -28.88 24.57
C VAL A 278 -5.26 -28.65 23.36
N THR A 279 -5.02 -29.67 22.55
CA THR A 279 -4.15 -29.57 21.36
C THR A 279 -4.80 -28.69 20.26
N VAL A 280 -6.08 -28.90 19.97
CA VAL A 280 -6.85 -28.07 18.99
C VAL A 280 -6.89 -26.61 19.46
N PHE A 281 -7.19 -26.40 20.75
CA PHE A 281 -7.20 -25.05 21.33
C PHE A 281 -5.83 -24.34 21.22
N ALA A 282 -4.74 -25.07 21.47
CA ALA A 282 -3.40 -24.53 21.37
C ALA A 282 -3.03 -24.11 19.93
N PHE A 283 -3.40 -24.90 18.91
CA PHE A 283 -3.20 -24.51 17.51
C PHE A 283 -3.99 -23.26 17.14
N ASN A 284 -5.22 -23.11 17.62
CA ASN A 284 -6.02 -21.90 17.40
C ASN A 284 -5.39 -20.67 18.07
N LEU A 285 -4.92 -20.79 19.34
CA LEU A 285 -4.20 -19.71 20.02
C LEU A 285 -2.94 -19.26 19.27
N ILE A 286 -2.20 -20.19 18.69
CA ILE A 286 -1.02 -19.87 17.87
C ILE A 286 -1.46 -19.18 16.58
N GLY A 287 -2.50 -19.67 15.90
CA GLY A 287 -3.07 -19.09 14.69
C GLY A 287 -3.48 -17.64 14.90
N ASP A 288 -4.21 -17.34 15.96
CA ASP A 288 -4.63 -15.98 16.33
C ASP A 288 -3.42 -15.09 16.62
N GLY A 289 -2.44 -15.59 17.36
CA GLY A 289 -1.23 -14.84 17.66
C GLY A 289 -0.37 -14.54 16.44
N VAL A 290 -0.27 -15.47 15.50
CA VAL A 290 0.40 -15.25 14.22
C VAL A 290 -0.35 -14.20 13.40
N ARG A 291 -1.68 -14.25 13.38
CA ARG A 291 -2.50 -13.24 12.71
C ARG A 291 -2.24 -11.85 13.27
N ASP A 292 -2.22 -11.71 14.61
CA ASP A 292 -1.96 -10.42 15.27
C ASP A 292 -0.57 -9.84 14.94
N VAL A 293 0.45 -10.70 14.86
CA VAL A 293 1.82 -10.30 14.51
C VAL A 293 1.97 -9.94 13.02
N LEU A 294 1.17 -10.55 12.14
CA LEU A 294 1.21 -10.31 10.70
C LEU A 294 0.34 -9.12 10.27
N ASP A 295 -0.64 -8.71 11.08
CA ASP A 295 -1.42 -7.51 10.86
C ASP A 295 -0.57 -6.25 11.20
N PRO A 296 -0.30 -5.35 10.22
CA PRO A 296 0.50 -4.15 10.46
C PRO A 296 -0.04 -3.26 11.58
N ARG A 297 -1.38 -3.17 11.73
CA ARG A 297 -2.03 -2.37 12.78
C ARG A 297 -1.82 -2.97 14.16
N GLN A 298 -2.02 -4.27 14.30
CA GLN A 298 -1.82 -5.01 15.54
C GLN A 298 -0.34 -5.08 15.94
N ARG A 299 0.55 -5.22 14.95
CA ARG A 299 2.00 -5.23 15.15
C ARG A 299 2.49 -3.95 15.83
N THR A 300 1.97 -2.80 15.44
CA THR A 300 2.30 -1.51 16.05
C THR A 300 1.83 -1.45 17.52
N LEU A 301 0.63 -1.94 17.82
CA LEU A 301 0.10 -2.03 19.19
C LEU A 301 0.92 -2.97 20.07
N LEU A 302 1.31 -4.14 19.55
CA LEU A 302 2.15 -5.11 20.29
C LEU A 302 3.55 -4.54 20.55
N ARG A 303 4.12 -3.78 19.63
CA ARG A 303 5.42 -3.13 19.80
C ARG A 303 5.36 -2.05 20.88
N ASN A 304 4.28 -1.31 20.98
CA ASN A 304 4.12 -0.17 21.87
C ASN A 304 3.61 -0.56 23.30
N ARG A 305 3.09 -1.77 23.52
CA ARG A 305 2.65 -2.25 24.85
C ARG A 305 3.74 -2.16 25.94
N GLY A 306 5.01 -2.11 25.56
CA GLY A 306 6.13 -1.89 26.48
C GLY A 306 6.37 -0.43 26.84
N TYR A 307 5.91 0.51 26.00
CA TYR A 307 6.07 1.96 26.19
C TYR A 307 4.96 2.57 27.05
N GLU A 308 3.73 2.04 26.98
CA GLU A 308 2.61 2.55 27.80
C GLU A 308 2.86 2.52 29.31
N ARG A 309 3.80 1.68 29.77
CA ARG A 309 4.22 1.63 31.19
C ARG A 309 5.23 2.69 31.60
N ARG A 310 5.80 3.48 30.67
CA ARG A 310 6.88 4.46 30.94
C ARG A 310 6.60 5.85 30.39
N SER A 311 5.55 6.08 29.64
CA SER A 311 5.19 7.41 29.18
C SER A 311 4.48 8.16 30.30
N PRO A 312 4.87 9.42 30.56
CA PRO A 312 4.08 10.25 31.44
C PRO A 312 2.72 10.46 30.78
N THR A 313 1.69 9.93 31.40
CA THR A 313 0.32 10.29 31.17
C THR A 313 0.24 11.79 31.36
N ALA A 314 0.11 12.55 30.28
CA ALA A 314 -0.63 13.78 30.34
C ALA A 314 -0.53 14.50 29.00
N THR A 315 -1.58 14.49 28.28
CA THR A 315 -2.11 15.64 27.58
C THR A 315 -2.40 16.66 28.68
N THR A 316 -1.43 17.50 29.04
CA THR A 316 -1.59 18.51 30.09
C THR A 316 -1.73 19.85 29.38
N PRO A 317 -2.86 20.57 29.53
CA PRO A 317 -2.93 21.96 29.14
C PRO A 317 -1.86 22.72 29.95
N SER A 318 -1.18 23.64 29.31
CA SER A 318 -0.23 24.54 30.01
C SER A 318 -1.03 25.33 31.04
N ALA A 319 -0.77 25.10 32.32
CA ALA A 319 -1.50 25.76 33.39
C ALA A 319 -1.28 27.27 33.35
N GLY A 320 -2.33 28.03 33.00
CA GLY A 320 -2.32 29.48 33.18
C GLY A 320 -2.64 30.36 31.96
N ILE A 321 -2.99 29.79 30.81
CA ILE A 321 -3.40 30.59 29.66
C ILE A 321 -4.84 31.06 29.86
N ARG A 322 -5.02 32.39 30.11
CA ARG A 322 -6.35 33.01 30.01
C ARG A 322 -6.75 33.01 28.56
N VAL A 323 -7.90 32.46 28.27
CA VAL A 323 -8.55 32.52 26.94
C VAL A 323 -9.09 33.93 26.76
N ASP A 324 -8.21 34.89 26.43
CA ASP A 324 -8.66 36.17 25.93
C ASP A 324 -9.04 35.97 24.46
N SER A 325 -10.28 36.20 24.12
CA SER A 325 -10.80 36.09 22.75
C SER A 325 -10.23 37.26 21.91
N ASP A 326 -9.18 36.94 21.13
CA ASP A 326 -8.65 37.88 20.11
C ASP A 326 -9.49 37.86 18.82
N GLY A 327 -10.59 37.11 18.82
CA GLY A 327 -11.48 36.96 17.67
C GLY A 327 -11.04 35.88 16.68
N SER A 328 -9.95 35.15 16.91
CA SER A 328 -9.53 34.05 16.02
C SER A 328 -10.44 32.83 16.10
N VAL A 329 -10.64 32.13 14.98
CA VAL A 329 -11.41 30.85 14.90
C VAL A 329 -10.58 29.72 15.51
N LEU A 330 -9.29 29.65 15.18
CA LEU A 330 -8.33 28.68 15.72
C LEU A 330 -7.12 29.43 16.27
N ARG A 331 -6.73 29.15 17.51
CA ARG A 331 -5.51 29.64 18.12
C ARG A 331 -4.71 28.50 18.71
N VAL A 332 -3.44 28.42 18.34
CA VAL A 332 -2.49 27.38 18.75
C VAL A 332 -1.30 28.06 19.41
N GLU A 333 -0.93 27.63 20.62
CA GLU A 333 0.17 28.19 21.39
C GLU A 333 1.07 27.07 21.91
N ASP A 334 2.37 27.19 21.60
CA ASP A 334 3.44 26.29 22.03
C ASP A 334 3.10 24.79 21.84
N LEU A 335 2.52 24.45 20.68
CA LEU A 335 2.09 23.09 20.39
C LEU A 335 3.29 22.18 20.16
N VAL A 336 3.45 21.19 21.02
CA VAL A 336 4.44 20.11 20.92
C VAL A 336 3.71 18.79 20.69
N VAL A 337 4.12 18.06 19.65
CA VAL A 337 3.54 16.76 19.32
C VAL A 337 4.64 15.72 19.19
N GLY A 338 4.46 14.58 19.84
CA GLY A 338 5.40 13.46 19.76
C GLY A 338 4.74 12.10 19.75
N VAL A 339 5.50 11.09 19.34
CA VAL A 339 5.12 9.68 19.34
C VAL A 339 6.22 8.85 20.00
N GLY A 340 5.92 8.23 21.12
CA GLY A 340 6.93 7.54 21.95
C GLY A 340 7.99 8.51 22.44
N PRO A 341 9.29 8.25 22.21
CA PRO A 341 10.36 9.13 22.67
C PRO A 341 10.69 10.26 21.68
N ARG A 342 10.07 10.30 20.50
CA ARG A 342 10.41 11.24 19.44
C ARG A 342 9.41 12.39 19.40
N GLU A 343 9.88 13.60 19.60
CA GLU A 343 9.15 14.81 19.28
C GLU A 343 9.22 15.05 17.77
N ILE A 344 8.09 15.45 17.18
CA ILE A 344 7.95 15.68 15.73
C ILE A 344 7.62 17.15 15.49
N VAL A 345 6.80 17.75 16.35
CA VAL A 345 6.47 19.17 16.33
C VAL A 345 7.00 19.82 17.60
N HIS A 346 7.70 20.94 17.46
CA HIS A 346 8.57 21.51 18.50
C HIS A 346 8.13 22.93 18.89
N GLY A 347 6.99 23.08 19.57
CA GLY A 347 6.53 24.35 20.12
C GLY A 347 6.14 25.36 19.03
N ILE A 348 5.13 25.04 18.22
CA ILE A 348 4.62 25.95 17.18
C ILE A 348 3.43 26.76 17.70
N SER A 349 3.35 28.04 17.28
CA SER A 349 2.26 28.95 17.63
C SER A 349 1.75 29.65 16.38
N PHE A 350 0.43 29.65 16.18
CA PHE A 350 -0.25 30.33 15.07
C PHE A 350 -1.73 30.56 15.38
N SER A 351 -2.36 31.46 14.64
CA SER A 351 -3.80 31.72 14.71
C SER A 351 -4.40 31.83 13.33
N VAL A 352 -5.70 31.64 13.24
CA VAL A 352 -6.47 31.79 12.00
C VAL A 352 -7.71 32.62 12.30
N ALA A 353 -7.84 33.77 11.63
CA ALA A 353 -8.97 34.69 11.79
C ALA A 353 -10.21 34.20 10.99
N PRO A 354 -11.44 34.66 11.31
CA PRO A 354 -12.62 34.43 10.52
C PRO A 354 -12.42 34.92 9.09
N GLY A 355 -12.77 34.09 8.10
CA GLY A 355 -12.63 34.44 6.68
C GLY A 355 -11.19 34.46 6.15
N GLU A 356 -10.19 34.12 6.98
CA GLU A 356 -8.79 34.03 6.59
C GLU A 356 -8.47 32.63 6.02
N THR A 357 -7.62 32.59 4.99
CA THR A 357 -6.96 31.34 4.56
C THR A 357 -5.50 31.36 4.99
N LEU A 358 -5.12 30.47 5.93
CA LEU A 358 -3.74 30.20 6.31
C LEU A 358 -3.17 29.06 5.47
N GLY A 359 -2.16 29.35 4.65
CA GLY A 359 -1.38 28.37 3.94
C GLY A 359 -0.28 27.74 4.82
N ILE A 360 -0.11 26.43 4.79
CA ILE A 360 1.00 25.74 5.49
C ILE A 360 1.82 24.98 4.46
N VAL A 361 3.11 25.35 4.33
CA VAL A 361 4.03 24.77 3.36
C VAL A 361 5.27 24.15 4.01
N GLY A 362 5.97 23.30 3.30
CA GLY A 362 7.21 22.65 3.73
C GLY A 362 7.34 21.24 3.11
N GLU A 363 8.50 20.61 3.26
CA GLU A 363 8.76 19.26 2.74
C GLU A 363 7.93 18.17 3.44
N SER A 364 7.85 17.00 2.80
CA SER A 364 7.17 15.83 3.39
C SER A 364 7.88 15.41 4.68
N GLY A 365 7.08 15.16 5.73
CA GLY A 365 7.62 14.86 7.06
C GLY A 365 8.02 16.06 7.89
N SER A 366 7.83 17.32 7.42
CA SER A 366 8.10 18.52 8.22
C SER A 366 7.11 18.73 9.37
N GLY A 367 6.04 17.93 9.46
CA GLY A 367 5.06 17.99 10.56
C GLY A 367 3.77 18.75 10.22
N LYS A 368 3.54 19.22 8.98
CA LYS A 368 2.36 20.01 8.56
C LYS A 368 1.01 19.39 8.99
N SER A 369 0.69 18.26 8.43
CA SER A 369 -0.59 17.55 8.72
C SER A 369 -0.69 17.18 10.20
N LEU A 370 0.42 16.75 10.81
CA LEU A 370 0.46 16.39 12.22
C LEU A 370 0.14 17.57 13.14
N SER A 371 0.67 18.75 12.83
CA SER A 371 0.40 19.99 13.57
C SER A 371 -1.09 20.33 13.59
N VAL A 372 -1.73 20.30 12.42
CA VAL A 372 -3.14 20.66 12.26
C VAL A 372 -4.08 19.59 12.83
N LEU A 373 -3.79 18.31 12.58
CA LEU A 373 -4.58 17.18 13.14
C LEU A 373 -4.50 17.16 14.67
N SER A 374 -3.34 17.51 15.25
CA SER A 374 -3.18 17.60 16.71
C SER A 374 -3.88 18.83 17.29
N ALA A 375 -3.77 19.99 16.64
CA ALA A 375 -4.45 21.22 17.03
C ALA A 375 -5.99 21.08 16.98
N THR A 376 -6.52 20.17 16.19
CA THR A 376 -7.96 19.93 16.05
C THR A 376 -8.44 18.64 16.74
N GLY A 377 -7.55 17.94 17.45
CA GLY A 377 -7.90 16.73 18.20
C GLY A 377 -8.24 15.51 17.36
N LEU A 378 -7.81 15.48 16.09
CA LEU A 378 -7.98 14.33 15.19
C LEU A 378 -6.76 13.39 15.18
N PHE A 379 -5.65 13.80 15.79
CA PHE A 379 -4.48 12.94 15.89
C PHE A 379 -4.66 11.93 17.03
N ASP A 380 -4.86 10.67 16.69
CA ASP A 380 -4.98 9.55 17.62
C ASP A 380 -4.02 8.43 17.17
N ALA A 381 -2.84 8.38 17.79
CA ALA A 381 -1.88 7.32 17.55
C ALA A 381 -1.44 6.69 18.88
N PRO A 382 -1.15 5.37 18.89
CA PRO A 382 -0.61 4.72 20.07
C PRO A 382 0.68 5.39 20.56
N SER A 383 0.75 5.73 21.84
CA SER A 383 1.88 6.45 22.47
C SER A 383 2.09 7.88 21.95
N ALA A 384 1.10 8.50 21.31
CA ALA A 384 1.12 9.91 20.98
C ALA A 384 0.88 10.76 22.23
N TYR A 385 1.53 11.94 22.25
CA TYR A 385 1.25 12.99 23.24
C TYR A 385 1.23 14.36 22.56
N VAL A 386 0.37 15.22 23.08
CA VAL A 386 0.23 16.61 22.64
C VAL A 386 0.35 17.50 23.89
N ARG A 387 1.16 18.56 23.82
CA ARG A 387 1.32 19.57 24.85
C ARG A 387 1.11 20.95 24.25
N GLY A 388 0.94 21.96 25.07
CA GLY A 388 0.60 23.33 24.65
C GLY A 388 -0.90 23.57 24.73
N SER A 389 -1.41 24.50 23.96
CA SER A 389 -2.82 24.86 23.88
C SER A 389 -3.27 24.96 22.43
N ALA A 390 -4.50 24.51 22.16
CA ALA A 390 -5.18 24.70 20.88
C ALA A 390 -6.65 24.99 21.16
N VAL A 391 -7.09 26.21 20.86
CA VAL A 391 -8.44 26.71 21.16
C VAL A 391 -9.19 26.94 19.86
N LEU A 392 -10.34 26.30 19.72
CA LEU A 392 -11.28 26.49 18.60
C LEU A 392 -12.47 27.32 19.11
N GLY A 393 -12.53 28.57 18.72
CA GLY A 393 -13.48 29.55 19.26
C GLY A 393 -13.31 29.70 20.77
N ASP A 394 -14.15 29.05 21.55
CA ASP A 394 -14.17 29.06 23.02
C ASP A 394 -13.74 27.73 23.65
N THR A 395 -13.35 26.75 22.84
CA THR A 395 -13.16 25.37 23.30
C THR A 395 -11.69 24.96 23.21
N GLU A 396 -11.07 24.64 24.37
CA GLU A 396 -9.74 24.02 24.41
C GLU A 396 -9.82 22.58 23.89
N ILE A 397 -8.95 22.26 22.92
CA ILE A 397 -8.87 20.97 22.24
C ILE A 397 -7.87 20.03 22.92
N VAL A 398 -6.70 20.57 23.33
CA VAL A 398 -5.66 19.76 23.98
C VAL A 398 -6.19 19.27 25.31
N GLY A 399 -6.28 17.94 25.49
CA GLY A 399 -6.85 17.34 26.68
C GLY A 399 -8.39 17.28 26.72
N ALA A 400 -9.07 17.67 25.64
CA ALA A 400 -10.52 17.58 25.56
C ALA A 400 -11.01 16.12 25.59
N THR A 401 -12.16 15.90 26.19
CA THR A 401 -12.76 14.57 26.21
C THR A 401 -13.23 14.13 24.83
N PRO A 402 -13.24 12.82 24.51
CA PRO A 402 -13.75 12.32 23.23
C PRO A 402 -15.19 12.74 22.91
N ALA A 403 -16.00 13.03 23.93
CA ALA A 403 -17.37 13.54 23.76
C ALA A 403 -17.38 14.97 23.23
N LYS A 404 -16.52 15.85 23.77
CA LYS A 404 -16.36 17.23 23.30
C LYS A 404 -15.80 17.26 21.88
N LEU A 405 -14.76 16.49 21.58
CA LEU A 405 -14.18 16.41 20.24
C LEU A 405 -15.21 15.94 19.20
N ARG A 406 -16.01 14.92 19.49
CA ARG A 406 -17.09 14.46 18.62
C ARG A 406 -18.20 15.50 18.38
N ALA A 407 -18.40 16.42 19.31
CA ALA A 407 -19.36 17.49 19.12
C ALA A 407 -18.81 18.59 18.17
N LEU A 408 -17.50 18.78 18.11
CA LEU A 408 -16.84 19.76 17.25
C LEU A 408 -16.61 19.25 15.82
N HIS A 409 -16.18 17.99 15.72
CA HIS A 409 -15.85 17.40 14.42
C HIS A 409 -17.10 17.19 13.56
N GLY A 410 -17.07 17.70 12.34
CA GLY A 410 -18.17 17.66 11.39
C GLY A 410 -19.25 18.69 11.65
N SER A 411 -19.25 19.44 12.79
CA SER A 411 -20.15 20.56 13.05
C SER A 411 -19.44 21.91 12.91
N ARG A 412 -18.33 22.12 13.66
CA ARG A 412 -17.55 23.38 13.64
C ARG A 412 -16.27 23.27 12.81
N VAL A 413 -15.72 22.06 12.66
CA VAL A 413 -14.54 21.78 11.84
C VAL A 413 -14.89 20.79 10.73
N GLY A 414 -14.65 21.18 9.49
CA GLY A 414 -14.72 20.34 8.30
C GLY A 414 -13.31 19.89 7.87
N PHE A 415 -13.18 18.63 7.41
CA PHE A 415 -11.91 18.09 6.94
C PHE A 415 -12.01 17.61 5.50
N VAL A 416 -11.03 18.02 4.69
CA VAL A 416 -10.75 17.48 3.36
C VAL A 416 -9.40 16.80 3.42
N PHE A 417 -9.38 15.47 3.38
CA PHE A 417 -8.18 14.67 3.49
C PHE A 417 -7.45 14.53 2.14
N GLN A 418 -6.18 14.18 2.19
CA GLN A 418 -5.28 14.03 1.04
C GLN A 418 -5.79 13.05 -0.03
N ASP A 419 -6.30 11.88 0.36
CA ASP A 419 -6.79 10.85 -0.56
C ASP A 419 -8.30 10.64 -0.42
N PRO A 420 -9.10 11.09 -1.40
CA PRO A 420 -10.54 10.88 -1.38
C PRO A 420 -10.95 9.41 -1.53
N SER A 421 -10.07 8.54 -2.05
CA SER A 421 -10.38 7.12 -2.21
C SER A 421 -10.34 6.36 -0.89
N SER A 422 -9.47 6.75 0.02
CA SER A 422 -9.39 6.19 1.38
C SER A 422 -10.36 6.85 2.36
N SER A 423 -10.78 8.10 2.11
CA SER A 423 -11.64 8.89 2.99
C SER A 423 -13.14 8.58 2.81
N LEU A 424 -13.55 8.20 1.59
CA LEU A 424 -14.92 7.82 1.29
C LEU A 424 -15.13 6.32 1.55
N ASN A 425 -16.20 5.96 2.26
CA ASN A 425 -16.55 4.56 2.48
C ASN A 425 -17.07 3.93 1.17
N PRO A 426 -16.36 2.94 0.58
CA PRO A 426 -16.74 2.35 -0.70
C PRO A 426 -18.05 1.54 -0.69
N LEU A 427 -18.54 1.18 0.50
CA LEU A 427 -19.77 0.39 0.70
C LEU A 427 -21.02 1.26 0.87
N LEU A 428 -20.85 2.58 1.04
CA LEU A 428 -21.94 3.53 1.22
C LEU A 428 -22.11 4.40 -0.02
N THR A 429 -23.35 4.75 -0.34
CA THR A 429 -23.62 5.72 -1.42
C THR A 429 -23.22 7.14 -1.00
N VAL A 430 -23.08 8.02 -1.97
CA VAL A 430 -22.82 9.46 -1.74
C VAL A 430 -23.91 10.07 -0.85
N GLU A 431 -25.20 9.74 -1.08
CA GLU A 431 -26.32 10.21 -0.24
C GLU A 431 -26.14 9.81 1.24
N GLN A 432 -25.80 8.55 1.49
CA GLN A 432 -25.64 8.06 2.86
C GLN A 432 -24.55 8.83 3.59
N GLN A 433 -23.42 9.08 2.94
CA GLN A 433 -22.28 9.78 3.53
C GLN A 433 -22.53 11.28 3.71
N LEU A 434 -23.17 11.94 2.73
CA LEU A 434 -23.50 13.36 2.82
C LEU A 434 -24.59 13.69 3.86
N THR A 435 -25.51 12.77 4.09
CA THR A 435 -26.64 13.00 5.00
C THR A 435 -26.34 12.63 6.44
N GLU A 436 -25.28 11.92 6.72
CA GLU A 436 -24.92 11.46 8.08
C GLU A 436 -24.65 12.63 9.02
N GLY A 437 -23.75 13.56 8.65
CA GLY A 437 -23.38 14.74 9.43
C GLY A 437 -24.61 15.62 9.75
N PRO A 438 -25.35 16.11 8.75
CA PRO A 438 -26.53 16.95 8.97
C PRO A 438 -27.61 16.30 9.83
N ARG A 439 -27.85 15.01 9.69
CA ARG A 439 -28.82 14.31 10.56
C ARG A 439 -28.35 14.22 12.01
N ARG A 440 -27.05 14.05 12.22
CA ARG A 440 -26.47 13.89 13.54
C ARG A 440 -26.29 15.22 14.29
N HIS A 441 -25.78 16.24 13.61
CA HIS A 441 -25.36 17.49 14.22
C HIS A 441 -26.42 18.60 14.12
N LEU A 442 -27.16 18.62 13.02
CA LEU A 442 -28.22 19.63 12.79
C LEU A 442 -29.62 19.09 13.11
N GLY A 443 -29.75 17.79 13.44
CA GLY A 443 -31.03 17.15 13.76
C GLY A 443 -32.02 17.07 12.58
N LEU A 444 -31.54 17.18 11.33
CA LEU A 444 -32.39 17.20 10.14
C LEU A 444 -33.06 15.83 9.92
N THR A 445 -34.28 15.87 9.43
CA THR A 445 -35.00 14.68 8.94
C THR A 445 -34.28 14.12 7.69
N ARG A 446 -34.61 12.88 7.32
CA ARG A 446 -34.05 12.25 6.12
C ARG A 446 -34.32 13.05 4.83
N GLY A 447 -35.50 13.64 4.74
CA GLY A 447 -35.91 14.47 3.58
C GLY A 447 -35.09 15.77 3.49
N GLU A 448 -35.05 16.53 4.58
CA GLU A 448 -34.28 17.79 4.67
C GLU A 448 -32.78 17.56 4.45
N ALA A 449 -32.20 16.48 5.05
CA ALA A 449 -30.78 16.14 4.84
C ALA A 449 -30.50 15.79 3.38
N ARG A 450 -31.43 15.13 2.67
CA ARG A 450 -31.29 14.83 1.25
C ARG A 450 -31.36 16.09 0.38
N GLU A 451 -32.28 17.01 0.66
CA GLU A 451 -32.36 18.30 -0.06
C GLU A 451 -31.08 19.12 0.15
N ARG A 452 -30.56 19.14 1.40
CA ARG A 452 -29.29 19.77 1.70
C ARG A 452 -28.14 19.11 0.93
N ALA A 453 -28.09 17.77 0.86
CA ALA A 453 -27.09 17.05 0.10
C ALA A 453 -27.13 17.40 -1.40
N LEU A 454 -28.32 17.55 -1.99
CA LEU A 454 -28.48 18.00 -3.38
C LEU A 454 -27.96 19.43 -3.57
N THR A 455 -28.26 20.33 -2.64
CA THR A 455 -27.76 21.72 -2.68
C THR A 455 -26.22 21.73 -2.63
N LEU A 456 -25.61 20.97 -1.69
CA LEU A 456 -24.16 20.88 -1.57
C LEU A 456 -23.50 20.32 -2.84
N LEU A 457 -24.10 19.29 -3.46
CA LEU A 457 -23.56 18.76 -4.73
C LEU A 457 -23.64 19.77 -5.88
N ARG A 458 -24.65 20.67 -5.87
CA ARG A 458 -24.73 21.79 -6.82
C ARG A 458 -23.68 22.86 -6.49
N ASP A 459 -23.53 23.23 -5.21
CA ASP A 459 -22.51 24.18 -4.74
C ASP A 459 -21.09 23.79 -5.15
N VAL A 460 -20.78 22.49 -5.08
CA VAL A 460 -19.48 21.95 -5.54
C VAL A 460 -19.43 21.67 -7.04
N ASN A 461 -20.42 22.12 -7.83
CA ASN A 461 -20.49 21.94 -9.28
C ASN A 461 -20.35 20.48 -9.73
N LEU A 462 -20.98 19.53 -9.03
CA LEU A 462 -20.99 18.12 -9.45
C LEU A 462 -22.05 17.91 -10.55
N PRO A 463 -21.71 17.38 -11.73
CA PRO A 463 -22.69 17.14 -12.80
C PRO A 463 -23.68 16.04 -12.38
N ASP A 464 -24.95 16.20 -12.77
CA ASP A 464 -26.06 15.28 -12.49
C ASP A 464 -26.22 14.91 -11.00
N PRO A 465 -26.43 15.88 -10.09
CA PRO A 465 -26.43 15.65 -8.63
C PRO A 465 -27.40 14.54 -8.18
N GLU A 466 -28.59 14.46 -8.77
CA GLU A 466 -29.61 13.46 -8.45
C GLU A 466 -29.13 12.02 -8.74
N SER A 467 -28.44 11.83 -9.85
CA SER A 467 -27.87 10.54 -10.24
C SER A 467 -26.68 10.20 -9.34
N ARG A 468 -25.82 11.19 -9.06
CA ARG A 468 -24.60 11.02 -8.27
C ARG A 468 -24.87 10.72 -6.80
N LEU A 469 -25.97 11.19 -6.22
CA LEU A 469 -26.37 10.81 -4.86
C LEU A 469 -26.49 9.30 -4.69
N ARG A 470 -26.96 8.58 -5.71
CA ARG A 470 -27.13 7.12 -5.66
C ARG A 470 -25.85 6.35 -6.01
N ALA A 471 -24.84 7.05 -6.51
CA ALA A 471 -23.57 6.43 -6.90
C ALA A 471 -22.75 6.02 -5.67
N TYR A 472 -21.91 5.00 -5.87
CA TYR A 472 -20.86 4.62 -4.92
C TYR A 472 -19.55 5.35 -5.28
N PRO A 473 -18.63 5.54 -4.32
CA PRO A 473 -17.36 6.23 -4.58
C PRO A 473 -16.56 5.70 -5.77
N HIS A 474 -16.54 4.39 -5.96
CA HIS A 474 -15.80 3.75 -7.06
C HIS A 474 -16.39 4.03 -8.46
N GLN A 475 -17.61 4.59 -8.54
CA GLN A 475 -18.27 4.99 -9.79
C GLN A 475 -18.00 6.44 -10.18
N LEU A 476 -17.23 7.17 -9.36
CA LEU A 476 -16.89 8.58 -9.56
C LEU A 476 -15.44 8.71 -10.02
N SER A 477 -15.15 9.74 -10.84
CA SER A 477 -13.75 10.13 -11.15
C SER A 477 -13.04 10.69 -9.92
N GLY A 478 -11.70 10.84 -9.98
CA GLY A 478 -10.89 11.42 -8.90
C GLY A 478 -11.40 12.81 -8.48
N GLY A 479 -11.54 13.72 -9.44
CA GLY A 479 -12.08 15.07 -9.18
C GLY A 479 -13.52 15.08 -8.68
N GLN A 480 -14.37 14.14 -9.12
CA GLN A 480 -15.74 14.01 -8.59
C GLN A 480 -15.74 13.52 -7.14
N ARG A 481 -14.88 12.56 -6.76
CA ARG A 481 -14.72 12.13 -5.37
C ARG A 481 -14.22 13.26 -4.48
N GLN A 482 -13.30 14.09 -4.98
CA GLN A 482 -12.81 15.26 -4.26
C GLN A 482 -13.92 16.28 -4.00
N ARG A 483 -14.74 16.58 -5.00
CA ARG A 483 -15.90 17.47 -4.84
C ARG A 483 -16.91 16.92 -3.83
N VAL A 484 -17.16 15.62 -3.83
CA VAL A 484 -18.02 14.96 -2.83
C VAL A 484 -17.42 15.07 -1.43
N MET A 485 -16.11 14.88 -1.27
CA MET A 485 -15.42 15.02 0.02
C MET A 485 -15.50 16.47 0.55
N ILE A 486 -15.32 17.47 -0.32
CA ILE A 486 -15.54 18.89 0.03
C ILE A 486 -16.99 19.12 0.46
N ALA A 487 -17.98 18.58 -0.28
CA ALA A 487 -19.38 18.68 0.08
C ALA A 487 -19.68 18.07 1.46
N ILE A 488 -19.06 16.94 1.80
CA ILE A 488 -19.16 16.29 3.14
C ILE A 488 -18.56 17.20 4.20
N ALA A 489 -17.37 17.77 3.97
CA ALA A 489 -16.73 18.67 4.90
C ALA A 489 -17.55 19.92 5.21
N LEU A 490 -18.30 20.42 4.22
CA LEU A 490 -19.17 21.59 4.30
C LEU A 490 -20.61 21.28 4.75
N ALA A 491 -20.93 20.02 5.00
CA ALA A 491 -22.32 19.57 5.19
C ALA A 491 -23.04 20.21 6.39
N CYS A 492 -22.30 20.63 7.41
CA CYS A 492 -22.83 21.25 8.61
C CYS A 492 -22.45 22.74 8.77
N ASP A 493 -22.01 23.43 7.71
CA ASP A 493 -21.54 24.82 7.70
C ASP A 493 -20.46 25.10 8.76
N PRO A 494 -19.28 24.47 8.63
CA PRO A 494 -18.21 24.59 9.61
C PRO A 494 -17.63 26.01 9.65
N GLU A 495 -17.15 26.44 10.82
CA GLU A 495 -16.43 27.69 11.03
C GLU A 495 -14.99 27.61 10.49
N LEU A 496 -14.41 26.41 10.51
CA LEU A 496 -13.06 26.10 10.06
C LEU A 496 -13.05 24.94 9.07
N LEU A 497 -12.49 25.14 7.89
CA LEU A 497 -12.21 24.09 6.92
C LEU A 497 -10.70 23.80 6.91
N ILE A 498 -10.34 22.54 7.06
CA ILE A 498 -8.97 22.07 6.92
C ILE A 498 -8.87 21.28 5.62
N ALA A 499 -7.97 21.71 4.73
CA ALA A 499 -7.67 21.06 3.47
C ALA A 499 -6.23 20.53 3.50
N ASP A 500 -6.07 19.22 3.73
CA ASP A 500 -4.76 18.57 3.80
C ASP A 500 -4.41 17.97 2.44
N GLU A 501 -3.53 18.69 1.71
CA GLU A 501 -3.08 18.33 0.35
C GLU A 501 -4.26 17.97 -0.61
N ALA A 502 -5.34 18.72 -0.50
CA ALA A 502 -6.62 18.42 -1.15
C ALA A 502 -6.57 18.37 -2.69
N THR A 503 -5.47 18.73 -3.33
CA THR A 503 -5.34 18.79 -4.80
C THR A 503 -4.20 17.98 -5.38
N THR A 504 -3.39 17.31 -4.57
CA THR A 504 -2.14 16.63 -4.98
C THR A 504 -2.34 15.51 -6.03
N ALA A 505 -3.50 14.84 -6.03
CA ALA A 505 -3.80 13.74 -6.95
C ALA A 505 -4.67 14.16 -8.16
N LEU A 506 -4.78 15.47 -8.41
CA LEU A 506 -5.62 16.02 -9.47
C LEU A 506 -4.77 16.59 -10.60
N ASP A 507 -5.32 16.56 -11.82
CA ASP A 507 -4.74 17.30 -12.93
C ASP A 507 -4.89 18.82 -12.72
N VAL A 508 -4.03 19.60 -13.40
CA VAL A 508 -3.88 21.04 -13.21
C VAL A 508 -5.23 21.79 -13.40
N THR A 509 -6.03 21.35 -14.36
CA THR A 509 -7.35 21.97 -14.66
C THR A 509 -8.33 21.72 -13.51
N THR A 510 -8.43 20.48 -13.04
CA THR A 510 -9.28 20.11 -11.92
C THR A 510 -8.81 20.75 -10.61
N GLN A 511 -7.51 20.84 -10.40
CA GLN A 511 -6.89 21.51 -9.26
C GLN A 511 -7.29 22.98 -9.21
N ALA A 512 -7.12 23.71 -10.32
CA ALA A 512 -7.52 25.12 -10.42
C ALA A 512 -9.02 25.31 -10.10
N GLN A 513 -9.88 24.47 -10.64
CA GLN A 513 -11.34 24.51 -10.38
C GLN A 513 -11.69 24.25 -8.90
N ILE A 514 -10.95 23.38 -8.21
CA ILE A 514 -11.16 23.10 -6.78
C ILE A 514 -10.70 24.28 -5.93
N ILE A 515 -9.58 24.90 -6.26
CA ILE A 515 -9.08 26.09 -5.55
C ILE A 515 -10.10 27.23 -5.68
N ASP A 516 -10.55 27.55 -6.90
CA ASP A 516 -11.53 28.59 -7.17
C ASP A 516 -12.87 28.32 -6.46
N LEU A 517 -13.30 27.05 -6.43
CA LEU A 517 -14.49 26.61 -5.72
C LEU A 517 -14.38 26.89 -4.21
N VAL A 518 -13.27 26.47 -3.57
CA VAL A 518 -13.09 26.67 -2.13
C VAL A 518 -12.96 28.15 -1.80
N ALA A 519 -12.22 28.95 -2.59
CA ALA A 519 -12.10 30.39 -2.42
C ALA A 519 -13.47 31.09 -2.54
N LYS A 520 -14.32 30.66 -3.47
CA LYS A 520 -15.70 31.16 -3.60
C LYS A 520 -16.53 30.83 -2.35
N LEU A 521 -16.54 29.56 -1.93
CA LEU A 521 -17.32 29.09 -0.78
C LEU A 521 -16.83 29.71 0.53
N GLN A 522 -15.53 29.96 0.68
CA GLN A 522 -14.95 30.67 1.81
C GLN A 522 -15.50 32.09 1.91
N ARG A 523 -15.49 32.85 0.82
CA ARG A 523 -16.05 34.22 0.77
C ARG A 523 -17.56 34.26 1.06
N GLU A 524 -18.32 33.34 0.45
CA GLU A 524 -19.78 33.27 0.61
C GLU A 524 -20.22 32.89 2.03
N ARG A 525 -19.44 32.05 2.72
CA ARG A 525 -19.78 31.52 4.05
C ARG A 525 -19.02 32.18 5.20
N GLY A 526 -17.99 33.00 4.89
CA GLY A 526 -17.16 33.66 5.90
C GLY A 526 -16.34 32.71 6.77
N MET A 527 -16.11 31.47 6.32
CA MET A 527 -15.37 30.47 7.07
C MET A 527 -13.86 30.67 7.01
N ALA A 528 -13.16 30.28 8.07
CA ALA A 528 -11.70 30.21 8.08
C ALA A 528 -11.23 28.94 7.34
N VAL A 529 -10.08 29.01 6.66
CA VAL A 529 -9.49 27.87 5.95
C VAL A 529 -8.03 27.67 6.39
N VAL A 530 -7.64 26.44 6.68
CA VAL A 530 -6.24 26.01 6.77
C VAL A 530 -5.95 25.13 5.56
N TRP A 531 -5.05 25.60 4.69
CA TRP A 531 -4.68 24.88 3.47
C TRP A 531 -3.25 24.37 3.57
N ILE A 532 -3.08 23.06 3.64
CA ILE A 532 -1.77 22.41 3.65
C ILE A 532 -1.43 22.00 2.21
N SER A 533 -0.24 22.39 1.75
CA SER A 533 0.29 21.98 0.45
C SER A 533 1.82 21.94 0.47
N HIS A 534 2.41 21.14 -0.40
CA HIS A 534 3.83 21.22 -0.74
C HIS A 534 4.04 22.10 -2.00
N ASP A 535 2.97 22.49 -2.69
CA ASP A 535 3.01 23.37 -3.87
C ASP A 535 2.74 24.82 -3.47
N LEU A 536 3.81 25.64 -3.54
CA LEU A 536 3.73 27.07 -3.28
C LEU A 536 2.85 27.82 -4.29
N GLY A 537 2.72 27.30 -5.52
CA GLY A 537 1.83 27.91 -6.52
C GLY A 537 0.36 27.83 -6.12
N VAL A 538 -0.05 26.70 -5.54
CA VAL A 538 -1.38 26.54 -4.96
C VAL A 538 -1.60 27.52 -3.82
N ILE A 539 -0.63 27.65 -2.92
CA ILE A 539 -0.70 28.56 -1.77
C ILE A 539 -0.77 30.02 -2.24
N GLY A 540 0.04 30.41 -3.22
CA GLY A 540 0.00 31.74 -3.82
C GLY A 540 -1.33 32.15 -4.44
N ARG A 541 -2.20 31.18 -4.78
CA ARG A 541 -3.52 31.42 -5.36
C ARG A 541 -4.64 31.50 -4.32
N ILE A 542 -4.52 30.85 -3.16
CA ILE A 542 -5.63 30.75 -2.20
C ILE A 542 -5.35 31.38 -0.85
N ALA A 543 -4.09 31.44 -0.39
CA ALA A 543 -3.76 31.87 0.97
C ALA A 543 -3.67 33.38 1.10
N ASP A 544 -4.08 33.90 2.26
CA ASP A 544 -3.83 35.26 2.71
C ASP A 544 -2.46 35.35 3.39
N ARG A 545 -2.20 34.41 4.28
CA ARG A 545 -0.96 34.31 5.05
C ARG A 545 -0.39 32.91 4.93
N VAL A 546 0.91 32.78 5.00
CA VAL A 546 1.62 31.52 4.84
C VAL A 546 2.55 31.26 6.02
N MET A 547 2.65 29.99 6.39
CA MET A 547 3.53 29.48 7.41
C MET A 547 4.41 28.39 6.82
N VAL A 548 5.73 28.57 6.86
CA VAL A 548 6.72 27.62 6.33
C VAL A 548 7.22 26.75 7.48
N LEU A 549 7.02 25.43 7.35
CA LEU A 549 7.48 24.44 8.33
C LEU A 549 8.70 23.67 7.84
N ARG A 550 9.72 23.58 8.71
CA ARG A 550 10.89 22.73 8.51
C ARG A 550 11.18 21.94 9.79
N SER A 551 11.27 20.62 9.71
CA SER A 551 11.62 19.72 10.84
C SER A 551 10.82 20.02 12.11
N GLY A 552 9.50 20.21 12.01
CA GLY A 552 8.60 20.45 13.15
C GLY A 552 8.65 21.86 13.75
N ARG A 553 9.29 22.81 13.09
CA ARG A 553 9.39 24.22 13.52
C ARG A 553 8.87 25.16 12.44
N ILE A 554 8.30 26.28 12.85
CA ILE A 554 8.00 27.39 11.94
C ILE A 554 9.32 28.11 11.68
N VAL A 555 9.74 28.21 10.41
CA VAL A 555 10.94 28.94 10.00
C VAL A 555 10.59 30.34 9.50
N GLU A 556 9.40 30.49 8.91
CA GLU A 556 8.89 31.78 8.44
C GLU A 556 7.36 31.83 8.49
N SER A 557 6.79 32.97 8.82
CA SER A 557 5.35 33.23 8.76
C SER A 557 5.11 34.69 8.36
N SER A 558 4.48 34.90 7.23
CA SER A 558 4.25 36.22 6.62
C SER A 558 3.01 36.23 5.76
N ASP A 559 2.62 37.41 5.27
CA ASP A 559 1.65 37.53 4.19
C ASP A 559 2.18 36.81 2.96
N VAL A 560 1.30 36.19 2.18
CA VAL A 560 1.72 35.39 1.01
C VAL A 560 2.54 36.22 0.01
N THR A 561 2.17 37.48 -0.24
CA THR A 561 2.93 38.38 -1.12
C THR A 561 4.33 38.63 -0.62
N THR A 562 4.51 38.87 0.69
CA THR A 562 5.81 39.10 1.31
C THR A 562 6.71 37.89 1.16
N LEU A 563 6.19 36.67 1.36
CA LEU A 563 6.97 35.44 1.18
C LEU A 563 7.52 35.32 -0.25
N PHE A 564 6.70 35.66 -1.25
CA PHE A 564 7.10 35.52 -2.66
C PHE A 564 8.07 36.63 -3.13
N ASP A 565 7.90 37.86 -2.61
CA ASP A 565 8.71 39.02 -3.05
C ASP A 565 10.02 39.12 -2.27
N ASP A 566 10.02 38.86 -0.96
CA ASP A 566 11.19 39.03 -0.06
C ASP A 566 11.23 37.96 1.04
N PRO A 567 11.48 36.69 0.70
CA PRO A 567 11.59 35.59 1.67
C PRO A 567 12.75 35.84 2.63
N GLN A 568 12.48 35.78 3.95
CA GLN A 568 13.45 36.09 4.98
C GLN A 568 14.35 34.90 5.34
N ASP A 569 13.82 33.67 5.28
CA ASP A 569 14.56 32.45 5.61
C ASP A 569 15.18 31.82 4.36
N ASP A 570 16.43 31.33 4.46
CA ASP A 570 17.13 30.68 3.36
C ASP A 570 16.43 29.41 2.83
N TYR A 571 15.71 28.71 3.71
CA TYR A 571 14.91 27.55 3.31
C TYR A 571 13.69 27.96 2.48
N SER A 572 13.03 29.07 2.84
CA SER A 572 11.94 29.64 2.04
C SER A 572 12.40 30.05 0.64
N ARG A 573 13.60 30.70 0.54
CA ARG A 573 14.22 31.01 -0.76
C ARG A 573 14.49 29.76 -1.57
N THR A 574 15.07 28.73 -0.95
CA THR A 574 15.35 27.45 -1.62
C THR A 574 14.08 26.80 -2.16
N LEU A 575 12.98 26.81 -1.39
CA LEU A 575 11.69 26.26 -1.81
C LEU A 575 11.12 27.02 -3.02
N LEU A 576 11.18 28.37 -3.00
CA LEU A 576 10.72 29.23 -4.09
C LEU A 576 11.57 29.05 -5.35
N ASP A 577 12.90 28.96 -5.21
CA ASP A 577 13.83 28.76 -6.33
C ASP A 577 13.70 27.38 -6.97
N SER A 578 13.27 26.37 -6.21
CA SER A 578 13.06 25.01 -6.69
C SER A 578 11.75 24.84 -7.46
N ARG A 579 10.84 25.85 -7.45
CA ARG A 579 9.58 25.78 -8.21
C ARG A 579 9.86 25.67 -9.71
N PRO A 580 9.24 24.71 -10.40
CA PRO A 580 9.23 24.67 -11.84
C PRO A 580 8.35 25.83 -12.36
N LEU A 581 8.95 26.78 -13.07
CA LEU A 581 8.25 27.94 -13.67
C LEU A 581 8.55 27.96 -15.15
N LEU A 582 7.53 28.21 -16.00
CA LEU A 582 7.66 28.28 -17.45
C LEU A 582 8.68 29.35 -17.91
N SER A 583 8.76 30.48 -17.20
CA SER A 583 9.70 31.56 -17.51
C SER A 583 11.17 31.26 -17.19
N LYS A 584 11.46 30.51 -16.12
CA LYS A 584 12.84 30.21 -15.67
C LYS A 584 13.54 29.18 -16.55
N VAL A 585 12.81 28.38 -17.32
CA VAL A 585 13.39 27.31 -18.15
C VAL A 585 14.10 27.88 -19.38
N SER A 586 13.59 28.96 -19.97
CA SER A 586 14.22 29.61 -21.13
C SER A 586 15.58 30.21 -20.79
N GLU A 587 15.82 30.64 -19.55
CA GLU A 587 17.06 31.19 -19.07
C GLU A 587 18.10 30.11 -18.69
N ARG A 588 17.67 28.97 -18.15
CA ARG A 588 18.57 27.87 -17.74
C ARG A 588 19.07 27.01 -18.90
N ARG A 589 18.27 26.82 -19.92
CA ARG A 589 18.73 26.24 -21.19
C ARG A 589 19.41 27.34 -22.01
N GLY A 590 20.64 27.67 -21.70
CA GLY A 590 21.44 28.59 -22.54
C GLY A 590 21.16 28.30 -24.01
N ALA A 591 20.70 29.38 -24.75
CA ALA A 591 20.18 29.38 -26.12
C ALA A 591 20.68 28.34 -27.13
N PRO A 592 19.95 28.12 -28.19
CA PRO A 592 19.51 26.87 -28.76
C PRO A 592 20.60 26.15 -29.54
N ALA A 593 21.19 25.13 -28.95
CA ALA A 593 21.89 24.12 -29.75
C ALA A 593 20.93 23.06 -30.37
N LEU A 594 19.62 23.27 -30.29
CA LEU A 594 18.62 22.21 -30.49
C LEU A 594 17.78 22.35 -31.80
N ALA A 595 18.08 23.34 -32.64
CA ALA A 595 17.58 23.37 -34.01
C ALA A 595 18.39 22.43 -34.95
N LYS A 596 18.88 21.30 -34.45
CA LYS A 596 19.32 20.20 -35.33
C LYS A 596 18.10 19.36 -35.66
N ARG A 597 17.82 19.27 -36.99
CA ARG A 597 16.82 18.44 -37.67
C ARG A 597 16.32 17.30 -36.83
N ILE A 598 14.98 17.16 -36.70
CA ILE A 598 14.31 15.90 -36.37
C ILE A 598 14.94 14.87 -37.31
N ASP A 599 15.76 13.98 -36.78
CA ASP A 599 16.36 12.90 -37.53
C ASP A 599 15.22 12.00 -38.02
N ASP A 600 15.24 11.63 -39.29
CA ASP A 600 14.21 10.86 -39.98
C ASP A 600 14.12 9.39 -39.45
N ASP A 601 14.93 9.00 -38.46
CA ASP A 601 14.97 7.64 -37.87
C ASP A 601 14.59 7.63 -36.39
N PRO A 602 13.30 7.57 -36.05
CA PRO A 602 12.85 7.52 -34.66
C PRO A 602 13.15 6.15 -34.00
N LEU A 603 13.65 6.19 -32.75
CA LEU A 603 13.87 5.00 -31.95
C LEU A 603 12.53 4.31 -31.52
N LEU A 604 11.51 5.10 -31.20
CA LEU A 604 10.18 4.64 -30.89
C LEU A 604 9.16 5.29 -31.82
N ARG A 605 8.33 4.48 -32.48
CA ARG A 605 7.22 4.92 -33.33
C ARG A 605 5.93 4.26 -32.95
N VAL A 606 4.89 5.05 -32.75
CA VAL A 606 3.51 4.62 -32.52
C VAL A 606 2.67 5.08 -33.69
N THR A 607 1.94 4.18 -34.34
CA THR A 607 1.14 4.51 -35.54
C THR A 607 -0.28 3.98 -35.41
N GLY A 608 -1.25 4.91 -35.47
CA GLY A 608 -2.68 4.61 -35.44
C GLY A 608 -3.11 3.82 -34.19
N LEU A 609 -2.45 4.02 -33.05
CA LEU A 609 -2.72 3.26 -31.83
C LEU A 609 -4.13 3.52 -31.31
N GLY A 610 -4.92 2.46 -31.18
CA GLY A 610 -6.23 2.47 -30.54
C GLY A 610 -6.34 1.41 -29.45
N VAL A 611 -6.90 1.78 -28.31
CA VAL A 611 -7.13 0.87 -27.16
C VAL A 611 -8.54 1.02 -26.65
N ASP A 612 -9.31 -0.08 -26.72
CA ASP A 612 -10.69 -0.14 -26.26
C ASP A 612 -10.83 -1.07 -25.06
N TYR A 613 -11.53 -0.64 -24.03
CA TYR A 613 -11.90 -1.46 -22.88
C TYR A 613 -13.40 -1.74 -22.87
N VAL A 614 -13.78 -3.02 -22.72
CA VAL A 614 -15.17 -3.42 -22.50
C VAL A 614 -15.46 -3.42 -21.01
N VAL A 615 -16.19 -2.40 -20.53
CA VAL A 615 -16.58 -2.26 -19.13
C VAL A 615 -18.03 -2.73 -18.96
N ARG A 616 -18.28 -3.53 -17.91
CA ARG A 616 -19.64 -3.95 -17.53
C ARG A 616 -20.18 -2.99 -16.47
N GLY A 617 -21.18 -2.20 -16.83
CA GLY A 617 -21.91 -1.32 -15.93
C GLY A 617 -23.32 -1.84 -15.63
N PRO A 618 -24.08 -1.14 -14.74
CA PRO A 618 -25.49 -1.47 -14.45
C PRO A 618 -26.40 -1.48 -15.67
N SER A 619 -26.09 -0.65 -16.69
CA SER A 619 -26.82 -0.51 -17.95
C SER A 619 -26.33 -1.45 -19.06
N GLY A 620 -25.43 -2.42 -18.79
CA GLY A 620 -24.92 -3.35 -19.76
C GLY A 620 -23.41 -3.22 -20.04
N ARG A 621 -22.97 -3.69 -21.22
CA ARG A 621 -21.59 -3.56 -21.68
C ARG A 621 -21.41 -2.22 -22.37
N HIS A 622 -20.39 -1.46 -21.96
CA HIS A 622 -19.97 -0.22 -22.61
C HIS A 622 -18.53 -0.38 -23.10
N VAL A 623 -18.24 0.21 -24.25
CA VAL A 623 -16.88 0.30 -24.77
C VAL A 623 -16.32 1.67 -24.39
N VAL A 624 -15.18 1.69 -23.74
CA VAL A 624 -14.42 2.91 -23.42
C VAL A 624 -13.22 2.96 -24.35
N HIS A 625 -13.18 3.98 -25.23
CA HIS A 625 -12.05 4.26 -26.10
C HIS A 625 -11.00 5.01 -25.29
N ALA A 626 -10.02 4.29 -24.73
CA ALA A 626 -8.98 4.89 -23.90
C ALA A 626 -7.90 5.58 -24.75
N VAL A 627 -7.63 5.05 -25.94
CA VAL A 627 -6.74 5.64 -26.96
C VAL A 627 -7.42 5.45 -28.32
N ASP A 628 -7.44 6.48 -29.16
CA ASP A 628 -8.15 6.49 -30.44
C ASP A 628 -7.31 7.14 -31.55
N GLY A 629 -6.58 6.27 -32.31
CA GLY A 629 -5.83 6.65 -33.49
C GLY A 629 -4.63 7.57 -33.18
N VAL A 630 -3.82 7.23 -32.20
CA VAL A 630 -2.67 8.04 -31.75
C VAL A 630 -1.43 7.70 -32.55
N ASP A 631 -0.77 8.77 -33.08
CA ASP A 631 0.54 8.74 -33.74
C ASP A 631 1.55 9.52 -32.91
N LEU A 632 2.69 8.87 -32.57
CA LEU A 632 3.79 9.46 -31.80
C LEU A 632 5.13 8.95 -32.30
N GLN A 633 6.18 9.76 -32.18
CA GLN A 633 7.55 9.34 -32.46
C GLN A 633 8.54 9.98 -31.50
N VAL A 634 9.57 9.23 -31.15
CA VAL A 634 10.67 9.71 -30.30
C VAL A 634 11.99 9.37 -30.91
N SER A 635 12.81 10.39 -31.20
CA SER A 635 14.16 10.21 -31.75
C SER A 635 15.15 9.80 -30.66
N ARG A 636 16.20 9.07 -31.05
CA ARG A 636 17.24 8.58 -30.15
C ARG A 636 17.90 9.72 -29.34
N GLY A 637 18.03 9.53 -28.03
CA GLY A 637 18.62 10.50 -27.10
C GLY A 637 17.77 11.75 -26.84
N ARG A 638 16.47 11.73 -27.22
CA ARG A 638 15.54 12.84 -27.05
C ARG A 638 14.45 12.47 -26.03
N THR A 639 13.75 13.50 -25.55
CA THR A 639 12.61 13.36 -24.65
C THR A 639 11.32 13.81 -25.32
N LEU A 640 10.33 12.90 -25.41
CA LEU A 640 8.94 13.23 -25.72
C LEU A 640 8.15 13.37 -24.42
N GLY A 641 7.64 14.56 -24.15
CA GLY A 641 6.66 14.79 -23.06
C GLY A 641 5.24 14.49 -23.54
N ILE A 642 4.50 13.72 -22.76
CA ILE A 642 3.05 13.52 -22.97
C ILE A 642 2.30 14.17 -21.82
N VAL A 643 1.43 15.14 -22.15
CA VAL A 643 0.64 15.90 -21.19
C VAL A 643 -0.87 15.80 -21.47
N GLY A 644 -1.69 16.10 -20.50
CA GLY A 644 -3.16 16.10 -20.62
C GLY A 644 -3.84 15.74 -19.30
N GLU A 645 -5.15 15.90 -19.24
CA GLU A 645 -5.96 15.60 -18.04
C GLU A 645 -5.89 14.13 -17.62
N SER A 646 -6.25 13.86 -16.37
CA SER A 646 -6.38 12.50 -15.85
C SER A 646 -7.40 11.69 -16.68
N GLY A 647 -7.03 10.47 -17.08
CA GLY A 647 -7.89 9.63 -17.94
C GLY A 647 -7.81 9.94 -19.45
N SER A 648 -6.93 10.84 -19.91
CA SER A 648 -6.73 11.12 -21.35
C SER A 648 -6.04 10.00 -22.14
N GLY A 649 -5.57 8.92 -21.47
CA GLY A 649 -4.99 7.75 -22.15
C GLY A 649 -3.45 7.65 -22.08
N LYS A 650 -2.75 8.57 -21.42
CA LYS A 650 -1.27 8.64 -21.33
C LYS A 650 -0.63 7.33 -20.83
N SER A 651 -1.01 6.87 -19.64
CA SER A 651 -0.47 5.62 -19.06
C SER A 651 -0.93 4.37 -19.83
N THR A 652 -2.03 4.46 -20.60
CA THR A 652 -2.46 3.37 -21.48
C THR A 652 -1.46 3.18 -22.62
N ILE A 653 -0.96 4.27 -23.21
CA ILE A 653 0.09 4.23 -24.24
C ILE A 653 1.35 3.58 -23.67
N ALA A 654 1.82 4.04 -22.50
CA ALA A 654 2.98 3.45 -21.82
C ALA A 654 2.78 1.94 -21.55
N GLY A 655 1.57 1.54 -21.12
CA GLY A 655 1.21 0.15 -20.87
C GLY A 655 1.24 -0.73 -22.12
N VAL A 656 0.88 -0.20 -23.29
CA VAL A 656 0.99 -0.92 -24.58
C VAL A 656 2.46 -1.05 -25.01
N ILE A 657 3.23 0.03 -24.94
CA ILE A 657 4.66 0.01 -25.32
C ILE A 657 5.44 -1.00 -24.47
N THR A 658 5.12 -1.10 -23.17
CA THR A 658 5.79 -2.05 -22.25
C THR A 658 5.21 -3.46 -22.26
N GLY A 659 4.16 -3.73 -23.05
CA GLY A 659 3.47 -5.01 -23.08
C GLY A 659 2.68 -5.37 -21.79
N LEU A 660 2.41 -4.39 -20.93
CA LEU A 660 1.50 -4.55 -19.78
C LEU A 660 0.04 -4.64 -20.23
N ILE A 661 -0.29 -3.89 -21.29
CA ILE A 661 -1.62 -3.88 -21.91
C ILE A 661 -1.51 -4.59 -23.26
N THR A 662 -2.17 -5.71 -23.36
CA THR A 662 -2.22 -6.55 -24.56
C THR A 662 -3.67 -6.85 -24.94
N ALA A 663 -3.92 -7.17 -26.20
CA ALA A 663 -5.23 -7.65 -26.64
C ALA A 663 -5.63 -8.90 -25.87
N GLY A 664 -6.88 -8.96 -25.40
CA GLY A 664 -7.36 -10.06 -24.56
C GLY A 664 -8.83 -9.93 -24.18
N GLN A 665 -9.27 -10.68 -23.15
CA GLN A 665 -10.66 -10.65 -22.68
C GLN A 665 -11.07 -9.24 -22.21
N GLY A 666 -11.78 -8.51 -23.08
CA GLY A 666 -12.30 -7.17 -22.78
C GLY A 666 -11.38 -6.02 -23.14
N THR A 667 -10.22 -6.28 -23.74
CA THR A 667 -9.30 -5.25 -24.24
C THR A 667 -9.00 -5.49 -25.71
N THR A 668 -9.18 -4.47 -26.56
CA THR A 668 -8.79 -4.50 -27.97
C THR A 668 -7.67 -3.50 -28.17
N VAL A 669 -6.57 -3.92 -28.79
CA VAL A 669 -5.45 -3.06 -29.17
C VAL A 669 -5.36 -3.06 -30.69
N ARG A 670 -5.30 -1.89 -31.33
CA ARG A 670 -5.17 -1.67 -32.77
C ARG A 670 -3.98 -0.76 -33.03
N GLY A 671 -3.49 -0.76 -34.26
CA GLY A 671 -2.33 0.02 -34.67
C GLY A 671 -1.02 -0.71 -34.42
N SER A 672 0.09 -0.02 -34.55
CA SER A 672 1.43 -0.56 -34.46
C SER A 672 2.30 0.28 -33.50
N VAL A 673 3.17 -0.38 -32.75
CA VAL A 673 4.18 0.24 -31.89
C VAL A 673 5.51 -0.43 -32.19
N THR A 674 6.43 0.30 -32.84
CA THR A 674 7.74 -0.23 -33.21
C THR A 674 8.86 0.45 -32.43
N VAL A 675 9.84 -0.34 -32.03
CA VAL A 675 11.07 0.13 -31.37
C VAL A 675 12.26 -0.33 -32.21
N ALA A 676 13.11 0.62 -32.64
CA ALA A 676 14.31 0.32 -33.42
C ALA A 676 15.42 -0.16 -32.47
N VAL A 677 15.64 -1.48 -32.43
CA VAL A 677 16.63 -2.11 -31.55
C VAL A 677 17.66 -2.86 -32.41
N ASP A 678 18.92 -2.63 -32.12
CA ASP A 678 20.06 -3.28 -32.83
C ASP A 678 19.91 -3.20 -34.35
N GLY A 679 19.42 -2.06 -34.88
CA GLY A 679 19.29 -1.77 -36.31
C GLY A 679 18.10 -2.43 -37.02
N ARG A 680 17.11 -2.93 -36.27
CA ARG A 680 15.86 -3.47 -36.80
C ARG A 680 14.65 -2.97 -35.99
N ASP A 681 13.54 -2.79 -36.67
CA ASP A 681 12.28 -2.43 -36.05
C ASP A 681 11.63 -3.68 -35.44
N VAL A 682 11.34 -3.60 -34.14
CA VAL A 682 10.65 -4.67 -33.35
C VAL A 682 9.27 -4.18 -32.99
N GLU A 683 8.23 -4.94 -33.39
CA GLU A 683 6.84 -4.62 -33.09
C GLU A 683 6.53 -4.98 -31.63
N ALA A 684 5.99 -4.04 -30.84
CA ALA A 684 5.64 -4.26 -29.43
C ALA A 684 4.21 -4.80 -29.25
N VAL A 685 3.32 -4.56 -30.21
CA VAL A 685 1.93 -5.03 -30.13
C VAL A 685 1.85 -6.50 -30.55
N GLY A 686 1.45 -7.39 -29.63
CA GLY A 686 1.30 -8.82 -29.90
C GLY A 686 2.61 -9.59 -30.06
N VAL A 687 3.72 -9.00 -29.64
CA VAL A 687 5.05 -9.61 -29.69
C VAL A 687 5.14 -10.85 -28.82
N GLY A 688 5.94 -11.83 -29.25
CA GLY A 688 6.23 -13.06 -28.50
C GLY A 688 7.63 -13.59 -28.76
N GLY A 689 8.10 -14.52 -27.94
CA GLY A 689 9.38 -15.20 -28.11
C GLY A 689 10.60 -14.29 -27.86
N GLY A 690 11.60 -14.36 -28.75
CA GLY A 690 12.88 -13.66 -28.60
C GLY A 690 12.77 -12.13 -28.66
N ASP A 691 11.89 -11.63 -29.50
CA ASP A 691 11.66 -10.19 -29.66
C ASP A 691 11.00 -9.58 -28.41
N GLU A 692 10.13 -10.31 -27.73
CA GLU A 692 9.58 -9.89 -26.44
C GLU A 692 10.69 -9.72 -25.38
N ALA A 693 11.61 -10.68 -25.29
CA ALA A 693 12.72 -10.60 -24.35
C ALA A 693 13.66 -9.41 -24.67
N LEU A 694 13.89 -9.13 -25.97
CA LEU A 694 14.69 -8.01 -26.43
C LEU A 694 14.03 -6.67 -26.07
N LEU A 695 12.74 -6.50 -26.35
CA LEU A 695 11.99 -5.30 -26.00
C LEU A 695 12.00 -5.05 -24.48
N ARG A 696 11.75 -6.08 -23.67
CA ARG A 696 11.75 -5.99 -22.20
C ARG A 696 13.13 -5.66 -21.61
N ARG A 697 14.20 -5.88 -22.33
CA ARG A 697 15.54 -5.44 -21.98
C ARG A 697 15.75 -3.99 -22.36
N ARG A 698 15.35 -3.58 -23.58
CA ARG A 698 15.67 -2.27 -24.17
C ARG A 698 14.66 -1.16 -23.81
N VAL A 699 13.46 -1.53 -23.37
CA VAL A 699 12.42 -0.59 -22.92
C VAL A 699 12.14 -0.84 -21.43
N ALA A 700 12.47 0.12 -20.60
CA ALA A 700 12.22 0.07 -19.17
C ALA A 700 11.19 1.13 -18.76
N MET A 701 10.52 0.91 -17.62
CA MET A 701 9.50 1.82 -17.10
C MET A 701 9.72 2.10 -15.62
N VAL A 702 9.61 3.37 -15.26
CA VAL A 702 9.50 3.86 -13.89
C VAL A 702 8.05 4.24 -13.63
N PHE A 703 7.43 3.62 -12.64
CA PHE A 703 6.01 3.78 -12.32
C PHE A 703 5.75 5.02 -11.47
N GLN A 704 4.51 5.48 -11.48
CA GLN A 704 4.01 6.67 -10.79
C GLN A 704 4.28 6.66 -9.28
N ASP A 705 4.05 5.53 -8.60
CA ASP A 705 4.28 5.39 -7.16
C ASP A 705 5.53 4.53 -6.88
N PRO A 706 6.64 5.16 -6.44
CA PRO A 706 7.86 4.43 -6.14
C PRO A 706 7.72 3.47 -4.94
N ALA A 707 6.82 3.75 -4.00
CA ALA A 707 6.57 2.89 -2.86
C ALA A 707 5.81 1.62 -3.26
N ALA A 708 4.83 1.75 -4.13
CA ALA A 708 4.06 0.61 -4.65
C ALA A 708 4.84 -0.20 -5.70
N SER A 709 5.80 0.42 -6.39
CA SER A 709 6.60 -0.23 -7.44
C SER A 709 7.71 -1.14 -6.91
N LEU A 710 8.14 -0.96 -5.66
CA LEU A 710 9.15 -1.80 -4.99
C LEU A 710 8.45 -2.82 -4.08
N ASP A 711 8.85 -4.10 -4.15
CA ASP A 711 8.32 -5.12 -3.24
C ASP A 711 8.79 -4.83 -1.80
N PRO A 712 7.88 -4.57 -0.84
CA PRO A 712 8.25 -4.16 0.52
C PRO A 712 9.02 -5.25 1.29
N ARG A 713 9.04 -6.48 0.80
CA ARG A 713 9.77 -7.61 1.40
C ARG A 713 11.13 -7.87 0.79
N MET A 714 11.48 -7.15 -0.27
CA MET A 714 12.78 -7.25 -0.93
C MET A 714 13.69 -6.10 -0.50
N THR A 715 14.98 -6.38 -0.33
CA THR A 715 16.00 -5.34 -0.16
C THR A 715 16.23 -4.62 -1.48
N VAL A 716 16.85 -3.43 -1.41
CA VAL A 716 17.27 -2.68 -2.60
C VAL A 716 18.16 -3.52 -3.50
N ALA A 717 19.16 -4.21 -2.92
CA ALA A 717 20.03 -5.13 -3.66
C ALA A 717 19.25 -6.20 -4.41
N ALA A 718 18.25 -6.82 -3.76
CA ALA A 718 17.44 -7.86 -4.39
C ALA A 718 16.58 -7.30 -5.53
N SER A 719 16.04 -6.10 -5.37
CA SER A 719 15.21 -5.41 -6.37
C SER A 719 16.00 -5.02 -7.62
N ILE A 720 17.25 -4.51 -7.47
CA ILE A 720 18.14 -4.17 -8.60
C ILE A 720 18.72 -5.44 -9.25
N ALA A 721 18.99 -6.49 -8.45
CA ALA A 721 19.53 -7.75 -8.96
C ALA A 721 18.53 -8.53 -9.83
N GLU A 722 17.23 -8.26 -9.72
CA GLU A 722 16.20 -9.01 -10.47
C GLU A 722 16.33 -8.82 -12.00
N PRO A 723 16.33 -7.59 -12.56
CA PRO A 723 16.56 -7.39 -13.98
C PRO A 723 17.96 -7.82 -14.44
N LEU A 724 19.01 -7.61 -13.64
CA LEU A 724 20.37 -8.07 -13.96
C LEU A 724 20.42 -9.59 -14.21
N ARG A 725 19.78 -10.38 -13.33
CA ARG A 725 19.70 -11.84 -13.47
C ARG A 725 18.78 -12.28 -14.59
N THR A 726 17.68 -11.57 -14.80
CA THR A 726 16.70 -11.91 -15.86
C THR A 726 17.32 -11.80 -17.23
N HIS A 727 18.17 -10.81 -17.45
CA HIS A 727 18.83 -10.54 -18.74
C HIS A 727 20.27 -11.02 -18.83
N GLY A 728 20.81 -11.66 -17.76
CA GLY A 728 22.18 -12.18 -17.76
C GLY A 728 23.23 -11.07 -17.85
N LEU A 729 22.99 -9.92 -17.21
CA LEU A 729 23.86 -8.73 -17.26
C LEU A 729 24.92 -8.68 -16.14
N ALA A 730 24.94 -9.66 -15.27
CA ALA A 730 25.96 -9.79 -14.23
C ALA A 730 26.20 -11.25 -13.88
N ASP A 731 27.46 -11.63 -13.71
CA ASP A 731 27.86 -13.00 -13.39
C ASP A 731 27.96 -13.22 -11.89
N GLY A 732 27.30 -14.26 -11.41
CA GLY A 732 27.38 -14.69 -10.03
C GLY A 732 26.77 -13.69 -9.03
N ARG A 733 27.01 -13.94 -7.75
CA ARG A 733 26.46 -13.12 -6.66
C ARG A 733 27.23 -11.82 -6.46
N ASP A 734 28.54 -11.90 -6.55
CA ASP A 734 29.45 -10.76 -6.33
C ASP A 734 29.37 -9.77 -7.50
N GLY A 735 29.40 -10.24 -8.76
CA GLY A 735 29.21 -9.37 -9.93
C GLY A 735 27.85 -8.67 -9.93
N THR A 736 26.78 -9.37 -9.51
CA THR A 736 25.46 -8.74 -9.36
C THR A 736 25.47 -7.65 -8.29
N ARG A 737 26.19 -7.85 -7.17
CA ARG A 737 26.28 -6.85 -6.09
C ARG A 737 27.10 -5.64 -6.54
N SER A 738 28.26 -5.84 -7.15
CA SER A 738 29.09 -4.77 -7.71
C SER A 738 28.30 -3.91 -8.72
N ARG A 739 27.56 -4.57 -9.62
CA ARG A 739 26.77 -3.83 -10.60
C ARG A 739 25.62 -3.06 -9.95
N ALA A 740 25.02 -3.58 -8.88
CA ALA A 740 24.01 -2.87 -8.12
C ALA A 740 24.60 -1.64 -7.37
N GLU A 741 25.83 -1.73 -6.87
CA GLU A 741 26.56 -0.59 -6.27
C GLU A 741 26.82 0.51 -7.29
N GLU A 742 27.27 0.18 -8.50
CA GLU A 742 27.44 1.13 -9.61
C GLU A 742 26.12 1.82 -9.96
N LEU A 743 25.02 1.06 -10.09
CA LEU A 743 23.70 1.60 -10.40
C LEU A 743 23.15 2.51 -9.30
N LEU A 744 23.47 2.26 -8.02
CA LEU A 744 23.14 3.19 -6.94
C LEU A 744 23.98 4.45 -7.01
N ALA A 745 25.26 4.36 -7.34
CA ALA A 745 26.13 5.52 -7.56
C ALA A 745 25.62 6.38 -8.74
N ASP A 746 25.19 5.76 -9.84
CA ASP A 746 24.58 6.45 -10.99
C ASP A 746 23.37 7.31 -10.58
N VAL A 747 22.62 6.92 -9.54
CA VAL A 747 21.47 7.68 -9.00
C VAL A 747 21.81 8.48 -7.73
N SER A 748 23.10 8.71 -7.45
CA SER A 748 23.60 9.46 -6.29
C SER A 748 23.13 8.88 -4.95
N LEU A 749 23.14 7.55 -4.79
CA LEU A 749 22.89 6.83 -3.56
C LEU A 749 24.14 6.03 -3.14
N ASP A 750 24.39 6.02 -1.84
CA ASP A 750 25.51 5.26 -1.26
C ASP A 750 25.22 3.75 -1.23
N ALA A 751 26.29 2.93 -1.32
CA ALA A 751 26.18 1.47 -1.30
C ALA A 751 25.51 0.90 -0.03
N SER A 752 25.49 1.65 1.09
CA SER A 752 24.79 1.26 2.33
C SER A 752 23.28 1.09 2.17
N PHE A 753 22.73 1.63 1.07
CA PHE A 753 21.31 1.44 0.75
C PHE A 753 20.97 0.03 0.26
N LEU A 754 21.94 -0.75 -0.22
CA LEU A 754 21.72 -2.10 -0.76
C LEU A 754 20.98 -3.03 0.20
N ASP A 755 21.29 -2.95 1.49
CA ASP A 755 20.74 -3.85 2.49
C ASP A 755 19.44 -3.30 3.15
N ARG A 756 19.00 -2.09 2.74
CA ARG A 756 17.75 -1.47 3.24
C ARG A 756 16.51 -2.01 2.50
N TYR A 757 15.39 -1.91 3.20
CA TYR A 757 14.06 -2.18 2.65
C TYR A 757 13.37 -0.89 2.21
N PRO A 758 12.39 -0.94 1.28
CA PRO A 758 11.66 0.24 0.81
C PRO A 758 11.06 1.11 1.91
N HIS A 759 10.59 0.51 3.00
CA HIS A 759 10.00 1.24 4.12
C HIS A 759 11.00 1.99 5.01
N GLU A 760 12.29 1.77 4.83
CA GLU A 760 13.39 2.43 5.55
C GLU A 760 13.95 3.66 4.79
N MET A 761 13.32 4.03 3.66
CA MET A 761 13.78 5.09 2.76
C MET A 761 12.75 6.20 2.61
N SER A 762 13.23 7.43 2.33
CA SER A 762 12.36 8.56 1.95
C SER A 762 11.73 8.36 0.56
N GLY A 763 10.73 9.18 0.21
CA GLY A 763 10.08 9.16 -1.11
C GLY A 763 11.08 9.33 -2.27
N GLY A 764 11.95 10.34 -2.18
CA GLY A 764 12.97 10.60 -3.20
C GLY A 764 14.02 9.50 -3.29
N GLN A 765 14.43 8.90 -2.17
CA GLN A 765 15.35 7.76 -2.16
C GLN A 765 14.72 6.53 -2.83
N ARG A 766 13.44 6.23 -2.55
CA ARG A 766 12.69 5.16 -3.25
C ARG A 766 12.60 5.42 -4.75
N GLN A 767 12.38 6.68 -5.15
CA GLN A 767 12.34 7.07 -6.56
C GLN A 767 13.68 6.80 -7.26
N ARG A 768 14.79 7.21 -6.66
CA ARG A 768 16.13 6.96 -7.18
C ARG A 768 16.44 5.47 -7.29
N VAL A 769 16.02 4.65 -6.31
CA VAL A 769 16.13 3.17 -6.38
C VAL A 769 15.26 2.61 -7.51
N SER A 770 14.06 3.13 -7.74
CA SER A 770 13.20 2.69 -8.85
C SER A 770 13.82 3.01 -10.20
N ILE A 771 14.49 4.17 -10.34
CA ILE A 771 15.28 4.52 -11.52
C ILE A 771 16.48 3.57 -11.68
N ALA A 772 17.27 3.32 -10.62
CA ALA A 772 18.40 2.39 -10.65
C ALA A 772 17.98 0.99 -11.09
N ARG A 773 16.82 0.50 -10.58
CA ARG A 773 16.25 -0.79 -10.99
C ARG A 773 15.87 -0.80 -12.48
N ALA A 774 15.28 0.28 -12.99
CA ALA A 774 14.95 0.38 -14.40
C ALA A 774 16.20 0.42 -15.29
N LEU A 775 17.25 1.11 -14.87
CA LEU A 775 18.55 1.15 -15.55
C LEU A 775 19.29 -0.20 -15.54
N ALA A 776 18.96 -1.09 -14.63
CA ALA A 776 19.63 -2.39 -14.50
C ALA A 776 19.40 -3.34 -15.69
N SER A 777 18.40 -3.09 -16.54
CA SER A 777 18.19 -3.82 -17.81
C SER A 777 19.04 -3.27 -18.98
N ASP A 778 19.79 -2.19 -18.78
CA ASP A 778 20.54 -1.46 -19.79
C ASP A 778 19.63 -0.99 -20.95
N PRO A 779 18.59 -0.17 -20.64
CA PRO A 779 17.57 0.22 -21.61
C PRO A 779 18.09 1.31 -22.58
N GLU A 780 17.50 1.36 -23.78
CA GLU A 780 17.64 2.50 -24.70
C GLU A 780 16.47 3.48 -24.56
N VAL A 781 15.28 2.97 -24.17
CA VAL A 781 14.09 3.77 -23.92
C VAL A 781 13.68 3.64 -22.45
N LEU A 782 13.55 4.77 -21.77
CA LEU A 782 13.02 4.84 -20.41
C LEU A 782 11.70 5.58 -20.40
N ILE A 783 10.63 4.89 -20.01
CA ILE A 783 9.30 5.47 -19.84
C ILE A 783 9.17 5.91 -18.39
N LEU A 784 8.83 7.18 -18.19
CA LEU A 784 8.69 7.81 -16.88
C LEU A 784 7.20 8.22 -16.73
N ASP A 785 6.40 7.38 -16.04
CA ASP A 785 4.95 7.61 -15.90
C ASP A 785 4.68 8.33 -14.58
N GLU A 786 4.43 9.65 -14.64
CA GLU A 786 4.18 10.57 -13.52
C GLU A 786 5.17 10.38 -12.35
N SER A 787 6.38 9.99 -12.67
CA SER A 787 7.39 9.50 -11.72
C SER A 787 7.92 10.54 -10.74
N THR A 788 7.56 11.83 -10.91
CA THR A 788 7.97 12.93 -10.03
C THR A 788 6.80 13.60 -9.31
N ALA A 789 5.55 13.22 -9.60
CA ALA A 789 4.34 13.90 -9.12
C ALA A 789 4.12 13.79 -7.60
N SER A 790 4.61 12.74 -6.97
CA SER A 790 4.47 12.48 -5.53
C SER A 790 5.65 12.98 -4.69
N LEU A 791 6.57 13.72 -5.29
CA LEU A 791 7.78 14.22 -4.63
C LEU A 791 7.63 15.69 -4.25
N ASP A 792 8.26 16.07 -3.12
CA ASP A 792 8.39 17.47 -2.75
C ASP A 792 9.18 18.26 -3.82
N VAL A 793 8.91 19.54 -3.96
CA VAL A 793 9.43 20.38 -5.03
C VAL A 793 10.99 20.35 -5.11
N SER A 794 11.68 20.40 -3.96
CA SER A 794 13.15 20.32 -3.92
C SER A 794 13.68 18.96 -4.37
N VAL A 795 13.03 17.87 -3.96
CA VAL A 795 13.38 16.51 -4.35
C VAL A 795 13.05 16.28 -5.83
N GLN A 796 11.94 16.81 -6.33
CA GLN A 796 11.55 16.75 -7.74
C GLN A 796 12.60 17.40 -8.63
N ALA A 797 13.04 18.63 -8.31
CA ALA A 797 14.10 19.32 -9.04
C ALA A 797 15.37 18.47 -9.10
N SER A 798 15.80 17.92 -7.97
CA SER A 798 17.00 17.05 -7.89
C SER A 798 16.87 15.74 -8.69
N VAL A 799 15.67 15.20 -8.85
CA VAL A 799 15.44 14.00 -9.69
C VAL A 799 15.42 14.38 -11.17
N LEU A 800 14.90 15.54 -11.54
CA LEU A 800 14.94 16.03 -12.93
C LEU A 800 16.37 16.30 -13.40
N ASP A 801 17.21 16.92 -12.55
CA ASP A 801 18.63 17.14 -12.82
C ASP A 801 19.36 15.80 -13.00
N LEU A 802 19.07 14.81 -12.14
CA LEU A 802 19.61 13.46 -12.27
C LEU A 802 19.21 12.81 -13.60
N LEU A 803 17.95 12.90 -14.02
CA LEU A 803 17.46 12.34 -15.28
C LEU A 803 18.15 13.01 -16.47
N ALA A 804 18.33 14.33 -16.45
CA ALA A 804 19.06 15.06 -17.50
C ALA A 804 20.53 14.63 -17.57
N GLU A 805 21.18 14.38 -16.44
CA GLU A 805 22.56 13.87 -16.40
C GLU A 805 22.66 12.43 -16.93
N LEU A 806 21.76 11.54 -16.51
CA LEU A 806 21.70 10.16 -17.00
C LEU A 806 21.46 10.09 -18.52
N GLN A 807 20.61 10.99 -19.05
CA GLN A 807 20.37 11.09 -20.49
C GLN A 807 21.65 11.47 -21.24
N ARG A 808 22.39 12.47 -20.76
CA ARG A 808 23.67 12.91 -21.38
C ARG A 808 24.75 11.83 -21.32
N GLN A 809 24.89 11.16 -20.16
CA GLN A 809 25.94 10.17 -19.92
C GLN A 809 25.69 8.84 -20.67
N LYS A 810 24.42 8.37 -20.67
CA LYS A 810 24.04 7.05 -21.18
C LYS A 810 23.33 7.08 -22.52
N GLY A 811 23.05 8.28 -23.11
CA GLY A 811 22.35 8.43 -24.37
C GLY A 811 20.88 7.93 -24.33
N LEU A 812 20.23 7.98 -23.17
CA LEU A 812 18.88 7.47 -22.98
C LEU A 812 17.83 8.28 -23.75
N THR A 813 16.83 7.60 -24.24
CA THR A 813 15.65 8.21 -24.88
C THR A 813 14.48 8.14 -23.89
N TYR A 814 13.80 9.27 -23.65
CA TYR A 814 12.74 9.33 -22.66
C TYR A 814 11.35 9.49 -23.29
N LEU A 815 10.40 8.75 -22.78
CA LEU A 815 8.97 9.04 -22.86
C LEU A 815 8.52 9.52 -21.48
N PHE A 816 8.33 10.84 -21.35
CA PHE A 816 8.03 11.48 -20.07
C PHE A 816 6.55 11.83 -19.98
N ILE A 817 5.80 11.14 -19.12
CA ILE A 817 4.39 11.39 -18.88
C ILE A 817 4.25 12.20 -17.61
N ALA A 818 3.62 13.38 -17.68
CA ALA A 818 3.32 14.20 -16.52
C ALA A 818 2.03 14.99 -16.73
N HIS A 819 1.50 15.50 -15.61
CA HIS A 819 0.39 16.45 -15.62
C HIS A 819 0.86 17.89 -15.41
N ASP A 820 2.09 18.10 -14.91
CA ASP A 820 2.69 19.42 -14.72
C ASP A 820 3.47 19.86 -15.96
N LEU A 821 2.96 20.88 -16.62
CA LEU A 821 3.52 21.40 -17.87
C LEU A 821 4.87 22.10 -17.67
N ALA A 822 5.11 22.73 -16.51
CA ALA A 822 6.39 23.36 -16.21
C ALA A 822 7.51 22.33 -16.02
N VAL A 823 7.17 21.19 -15.42
CA VAL A 823 8.09 20.03 -15.31
C VAL A 823 8.39 19.45 -16.69
N VAL A 824 7.38 19.33 -17.54
CA VAL A 824 7.55 18.81 -18.92
C VAL A 824 8.43 19.73 -19.76
N GLU A 825 8.26 21.05 -19.65
CA GLU A 825 9.14 22.02 -20.32
C GLU A 825 10.61 21.84 -19.93
N GLN A 826 10.87 21.55 -18.67
CA GLN A 826 12.22 21.43 -18.14
C GLN A 826 13.00 20.24 -18.74
N ILE A 827 12.33 19.14 -19.07
CA ILE A 827 12.99 17.90 -19.51
C ILE A 827 12.71 17.52 -20.97
N SER A 828 11.61 18.02 -21.58
CA SER A 828 11.17 17.54 -22.90
C SER A 828 11.71 18.37 -24.07
N ASP A 829 12.06 17.69 -25.15
CA ASP A 829 12.40 18.33 -26.44
C ASP A 829 11.14 18.59 -27.28
N THR A 830 10.23 17.62 -27.30
CA THR A 830 8.93 17.67 -27.97
C THR A 830 7.82 17.35 -26.98
N VAL A 831 6.64 17.88 -27.22
CA VAL A 831 5.45 17.66 -26.38
C VAL A 831 4.28 17.18 -27.23
N ALA A 832 3.54 16.20 -26.75
CA ALA A 832 2.26 15.75 -27.28
C ALA A 832 1.18 16.00 -26.24
N VAL A 833 0.15 16.77 -26.61
CA VAL A 833 -0.99 17.09 -25.75
C VAL A 833 -2.14 16.14 -26.04
N MET A 834 -2.62 15.43 -25.01
CA MET A 834 -3.68 14.43 -25.13
C MET A 834 -4.99 14.90 -24.51
N GLN A 835 -6.09 14.67 -25.24
CA GLN A 835 -7.45 14.87 -24.76
C GLN A 835 -8.35 13.73 -25.21
N ASN A 836 -9.12 13.12 -24.30
CA ASN A 836 -10.11 12.09 -24.62
C ASN A 836 -9.59 10.96 -25.52
N GLY A 837 -8.37 10.48 -25.27
CA GLY A 837 -7.75 9.38 -26.01
C GLY A 837 -7.05 9.79 -27.31
N LYS A 838 -7.03 11.06 -27.67
CA LYS A 838 -6.43 11.58 -28.92
C LYS A 838 -5.29 12.55 -28.63
N VAL A 839 -4.32 12.60 -29.52
CA VAL A 839 -3.34 13.68 -29.57
C VAL A 839 -3.99 14.87 -30.28
N VAL A 840 -4.13 15.99 -29.58
CA VAL A 840 -4.76 17.21 -30.11
C VAL A 840 -3.74 18.21 -30.63
N GLU A 841 -2.49 18.14 -30.11
CA GLU A 841 -1.41 19.02 -30.51
C GLU A 841 -0.07 18.34 -30.26
N THR A 842 0.91 18.50 -31.16
CA THR A 842 2.26 18.00 -30.98
C THR A 842 3.27 18.90 -31.67
N GLY A 843 4.42 19.10 -31.05
CA GLY A 843 5.48 19.96 -31.58
C GLY A 843 6.65 20.15 -30.62
N PRO A 844 7.60 21.05 -30.94
CA PRO A 844 8.65 21.45 -30.01
C PRO A 844 8.08 21.98 -28.70
N ALA A 845 8.70 21.64 -27.58
CA ALA A 845 8.21 22.05 -26.25
C ALA A 845 8.07 23.59 -26.14
N SER A 846 9.00 24.33 -26.70
CA SER A 846 8.98 25.79 -26.73
C SER A 846 7.80 26.39 -27.51
N GLU A 847 7.34 25.74 -28.58
CA GLU A 847 6.18 26.20 -29.34
C GLU A 847 4.87 25.88 -28.61
N ILE A 848 4.69 24.62 -28.23
CA ILE A 848 3.45 24.14 -27.61
C ILE A 848 3.17 24.86 -26.28
N LEU A 849 4.21 25.17 -25.48
CA LEU A 849 4.03 25.74 -24.14
C LEU A 849 4.00 27.27 -24.13
N HIS A 850 4.46 27.96 -25.20
CA HIS A 850 4.43 29.43 -25.25
C HIS A 850 3.51 30.01 -26.34
N ASP A 851 3.25 29.27 -27.43
CA ASP A 851 2.36 29.71 -28.53
C ASP A 851 1.44 28.55 -28.98
N PRO A 852 0.54 28.08 -28.08
CA PRO A 852 -0.28 26.92 -28.36
C PRO A 852 -1.33 27.19 -29.44
N ALA A 853 -1.43 26.28 -30.41
CA ALA A 853 -2.38 26.39 -31.50
C ALA A 853 -3.81 26.06 -31.08
N THR A 854 -4.01 25.12 -30.15
CA THR A 854 -5.34 24.65 -29.75
C THR A 854 -5.89 25.37 -28.53
N ASP A 855 -7.22 25.53 -28.48
CA ASP A 855 -7.91 26.09 -27.32
C ASP A 855 -7.77 25.24 -26.07
N TYR A 856 -7.63 23.92 -26.24
CA TYR A 856 -7.44 23.02 -25.12
C TYR A 856 -6.08 23.22 -24.45
N THR A 857 -4.99 23.32 -25.24
CA THR A 857 -3.65 23.61 -24.72
C THR A 857 -3.61 24.97 -24.02
N ARG A 858 -4.26 26.00 -24.60
CA ARG A 858 -4.40 27.32 -23.96
C ARG A 858 -5.09 27.24 -22.60
N LYS A 859 -6.15 26.43 -22.47
CA LYS A 859 -6.84 26.21 -21.18
C LYS A 859 -5.97 25.48 -20.16
N LEU A 860 -5.20 24.48 -20.61
CA LEU A 860 -4.26 23.77 -19.71
C LEU A 860 -3.18 24.72 -19.17
N LEU A 861 -2.61 25.57 -20.03
CA LEU A 861 -1.61 26.56 -19.63
C LEU A 861 -2.18 27.63 -18.70
N ALA A 862 -3.39 28.11 -18.95
CA ALA A 862 -4.06 29.09 -18.10
C ALA A 862 -4.42 28.53 -16.69
N ALA A 863 -4.45 27.21 -16.52
CA ALA A 863 -4.71 26.57 -15.25
C ALA A 863 -3.45 26.44 -14.36
N ILE A 864 -2.24 26.67 -14.90
CA ILE A 864 -0.99 26.66 -14.15
C ILE A 864 -1.02 27.83 -13.15
N PRO A 865 -0.64 27.60 -11.87
CA PRO A 865 -0.55 28.67 -10.89
C PRO A 865 0.42 29.76 -11.35
N PRO A 866 0.07 31.06 -11.19
CA PRO A 866 0.91 32.17 -11.62
C PRO A 866 2.23 32.22 -10.81
N GLU A 867 3.25 32.88 -11.39
CA GLU A 867 4.55 33.07 -10.74
C GLU A 867 4.45 33.94 -9.50
N VAL A 868 3.68 35.02 -9.61
CA VAL A 868 3.38 35.97 -8.52
C VAL A 868 1.99 35.65 -7.96
N PRO A 869 1.79 35.74 -6.65
CA PRO A 869 0.47 35.50 -6.06
C PRO A 869 -0.62 36.34 -6.72
N GLN A 870 -1.62 35.68 -7.25
CA GLN A 870 -2.84 36.32 -7.76
C GLN A 870 -4.02 35.67 -7.04
N ARG A 871 -4.71 36.47 -6.25
CA ARG A 871 -5.88 36.02 -5.50
C ARG A 871 -6.98 35.54 -6.44
N ALA A 872 -7.50 34.32 -6.24
CA ALA A 872 -8.59 33.70 -7.00
C ALA A 872 -9.95 34.41 -6.78
#